data_756f16a85bc65d6715575013aebffd83
#
_entry.id   756f16a85bc65d6715575013aebffd83
#
_cell.length_a   1.000
_cell.length_b   1.000
_cell.length_c   1.000
_cell.angle_alpha   90.00
_cell.angle_beta   90.00
_cell.angle_gamma   90.00
#
_symmetry.space_group_name_H-M   'P 1'
#
loop_
_entity.id
_entity.type
_entity.pdbx_description
1 polymer ?
#
loop_
_entity_poly.entity_id
_entity_poly.type
_entity_poly.pdbx_seq_one_letter_code
_entity_poly.pdbx_strand_id
1 'polypeptide(L)'
;MACAVGAAPRAQNPQRTGEGAPTGLLMGVIIDPLDGQPVPNAEVKLGGAPPATPNPVVLADDEGKFVFMGLPKGIFTITATKPGYADGAYGRLRPMGLPQAITLGDGERLGDLKIPIWKFAAVTGRVTDEAGEPLIGVAVRALQRTIVAGKPKLAPGPTVTTDDRGIYRIPSLTPGEYAVVVPSTQASAPDSIIDLFLKQRMTAGASKPGESDISRDLSFSGATEQLLAIERHRGTRVGAQSFVSSGAGSRGAVAPSPSIGGGRIHVYPTQYHPAAPTAASAAILTVRSGEERVAIDIQLGLAATSLVSGTVKGPDGALMAALTLVPETDDLASDTGFETATTLSDAAGRFTFIGVPEGRYRLRAILAQVPVSGGGRRGAPPPPPQGLSAPSTPPVPVLGGFTLWATQSIAVGASDINDLAVNLRAGFRIGGRSEFVGALAQPAPDVVRRMSATFDPADARSLVSSIIGRGQFDERANLSSYQLLPGRYYVRVNNPPVGWVLKSATLNGRDVSNVPLPLDADVTALVLTFTDRPSTLSGQVQNATGGSDPSATVLVFPTDPGGWTDYGDFPRRLRAIRVDRNGQFQTANLPGGDYLLIAIPDESSANWQDPRVLRTLARLATAITLGDGETRSATLKTSAVPR
;
A
#
# COMPACT_ATOMS: atom_id res chain seq x y z
N MET A 1 32.59 77.59 1.39
CA MET A 1 33.07 76.22 1.12
C MET A 1 31.87 75.30 1.26
N ALA A 2 31.31 74.90 0.11
CA ALA A 2 30.17 74.00 0.02
C ALA A 2 30.65 72.61 -0.43
N CYS A 3 30.46 71.60 0.37
CA CYS A 3 30.71 70.19 -0.01
C CYS A 3 29.51 69.65 -0.74
N ALA A 4 29.68 69.29 -2.00
CA ALA A 4 28.71 68.55 -2.80
C ALA A 4 28.80 67.06 -2.46
N VAL A 5 27.69 66.46 -2.02
CA VAL A 5 27.52 65.03 -1.84
C VAL A 5 27.01 64.46 -3.16
N GLY A 6 27.84 63.60 -3.79
CA GLY A 6 27.50 62.89 -5.03
C GLY A 6 26.53 61.75 -4.75
N ALA A 7 25.41 61.74 -5.46
CA ALA A 7 24.45 60.65 -5.45
C ALA A 7 24.96 59.52 -6.36
N ALA A 8 25.04 58.29 -5.81
CA ALA A 8 25.33 57.05 -6.58
C ALA A 8 24.13 56.66 -7.46
N PRO A 9 24.31 56.14 -8.66
CA PRO A 9 23.23 55.73 -9.53
C PRO A 9 22.54 54.46 -8.97
N ARG A 10 21.22 54.52 -8.82
CA ARG A 10 20.37 53.33 -8.54
C ARG A 10 20.45 52.37 -9.71
N ALA A 11 20.89 51.16 -9.43
CA ALA A 11 20.80 50.05 -10.35
C ALA A 11 19.31 49.80 -10.73
N GLN A 12 19.01 49.98 -12.01
CA GLN A 12 17.73 49.60 -12.59
C GLN A 12 17.61 48.07 -12.56
N ASN A 13 16.61 47.58 -11.86
CA ASN A 13 16.16 46.21 -11.91
C ASN A 13 15.79 45.88 -13.37
N PRO A 14 16.30 44.79 -14.02
CA PRO A 14 15.85 44.44 -15.35
C PRO A 14 14.36 44.15 -15.30
N GLN A 15 13.60 44.93 -16.06
CA GLN A 15 12.19 44.68 -16.32
C GLN A 15 12.02 43.25 -16.82
N ARG A 16 11.29 42.41 -16.08
CA ARG A 16 10.72 41.18 -16.62
C ARG A 16 9.92 41.59 -17.85
N THR A 17 10.38 41.21 -19.02
CA THR A 17 9.62 41.27 -20.28
C THR A 17 8.30 40.54 -20.00
N GLY A 18 7.18 41.25 -20.12
CA GLY A 18 5.87 40.78 -19.84
C GLY A 18 5.51 39.56 -20.70
N GLU A 19 5.55 38.36 -20.11
CA GLU A 19 4.72 37.28 -20.57
C GLU A 19 3.28 37.73 -20.34
N GLY A 20 2.48 37.83 -21.42
CA GLY A 20 1.05 38.16 -21.32
C GLY A 20 0.37 37.22 -20.31
N ALA A 21 -0.64 37.72 -19.60
CA ALA A 21 -1.39 36.89 -18.65
C ALA A 21 -1.84 35.59 -19.33
N PRO A 22 -1.67 34.42 -18.69
CA PRO A 22 -2.02 33.14 -19.29
C PRO A 22 -3.53 33.13 -19.64
N THR A 23 -3.85 32.68 -20.85
CA THR A 23 -5.20 32.74 -21.43
C THR A 23 -5.80 31.37 -21.76
N GLY A 24 -5.10 30.29 -21.40
CA GLY A 24 -5.57 28.92 -21.59
C GLY A 24 -6.88 28.61 -20.85
N LEU A 25 -7.69 27.73 -21.41
CA LEU A 25 -8.99 27.38 -20.87
C LEU A 25 -9.23 25.87 -20.96
N LEU A 26 -9.70 25.29 -19.85
CA LEU A 26 -10.21 23.91 -19.81
C LEU A 26 -11.67 23.95 -19.34
N MET A 27 -12.57 23.36 -20.13
CA MET A 27 -13.98 23.27 -19.76
C MET A 27 -14.55 21.88 -20.11
N GLY A 28 -15.54 21.45 -19.36
CA GLY A 28 -16.14 20.14 -19.57
C GLY A 28 -17.35 19.87 -18.70
N VAL A 29 -17.75 18.60 -18.64
CA VAL A 29 -18.91 18.12 -17.90
C VAL A 29 -18.57 16.88 -17.11
N ILE A 30 -19.10 16.80 -15.88
CA ILE A 30 -19.05 15.60 -15.05
C ILE A 30 -20.25 14.72 -15.42
N ILE A 31 -20.02 13.45 -15.70
CA ILE A 31 -21.05 12.52 -16.14
C ILE A 31 -21.10 11.25 -15.29
N ASP A 32 -22.28 10.69 -15.13
CA ASP A 32 -22.46 9.29 -14.74
C ASP A 32 -22.34 8.41 -16.00
N PRO A 33 -21.34 7.56 -16.13
CA PRO A 33 -21.14 6.78 -17.36
C PRO A 33 -22.21 5.69 -17.57
N LEU A 34 -23.05 5.39 -16.58
CA LEU A 34 -24.11 4.37 -16.70
C LEU A 34 -25.24 4.86 -17.60
N ASP A 35 -25.64 6.12 -17.46
CA ASP A 35 -26.76 6.73 -18.19
C ASP A 35 -26.37 7.95 -19.01
N GLY A 36 -25.11 8.38 -18.92
CA GLY A 36 -24.57 9.55 -19.60
C GLY A 36 -25.08 10.90 -19.04
N GLN A 37 -25.82 10.87 -17.93
CA GLN A 37 -26.40 12.07 -17.35
C GLN A 37 -25.34 12.95 -16.67
N PRO A 38 -25.48 14.30 -16.76
CA PRO A 38 -24.62 15.20 -16.02
C PRO A 38 -24.76 15.03 -14.51
N VAL A 39 -23.66 15.21 -13.79
CA VAL A 39 -23.66 15.14 -12.32
C VAL A 39 -23.36 16.52 -11.74
N PRO A 40 -24.37 17.25 -11.22
CA PRO A 40 -24.20 18.57 -10.65
C PRO A 40 -23.45 18.56 -9.31
N ASN A 41 -22.93 19.73 -8.90
CA ASN A 41 -22.33 19.95 -7.59
C ASN A 41 -21.18 18.99 -7.25
N ALA A 42 -20.43 18.53 -8.25
CA ALA A 42 -19.19 17.79 -8.04
C ALA A 42 -18.03 18.76 -7.82
N GLU A 43 -17.16 18.46 -6.87
CA GLU A 43 -15.91 19.19 -6.68
C GLU A 43 -14.90 18.76 -7.75
N VAL A 44 -14.43 19.70 -8.56
CA VAL A 44 -13.48 19.47 -9.65
C VAL A 44 -12.17 20.13 -9.30
N LYS A 45 -11.09 19.35 -9.28
CA LYS A 45 -9.74 19.79 -8.91
C LYS A 45 -8.81 19.69 -10.10
N LEU A 46 -8.08 20.76 -10.38
CA LEU A 46 -7.03 20.81 -11.39
C LEU A 46 -5.67 20.57 -10.73
N GLY A 47 -4.94 19.55 -11.18
CA GLY A 47 -3.56 19.27 -10.80
C GLY A 47 -2.59 19.62 -11.92
N GLY A 48 -1.28 19.62 -11.64
CA GLY A 48 -0.24 19.91 -12.64
C GLY A 48 0.08 21.39 -12.84
N ALA A 49 -0.59 22.29 -12.14
CA ALA A 49 -0.23 23.73 -12.14
C ALA A 49 1.19 23.95 -11.60
N PRO A 50 1.89 25.04 -12.02
CA PRO A 50 3.19 25.37 -11.44
C PRO A 50 3.16 25.34 -9.91
N PRO A 51 4.22 24.91 -9.22
CA PRO A 51 4.20 24.65 -7.76
C PRO A 51 3.89 25.89 -6.90
N ALA A 52 3.86 27.08 -7.47
CA ALA A 52 3.58 28.34 -6.78
C ALA A 52 2.08 28.67 -6.62
N THR A 53 1.20 27.92 -7.27
CA THR A 53 -0.26 28.14 -7.20
C THR A 53 -0.93 26.99 -6.48
N PRO A 54 -1.79 27.23 -5.47
CA PRO A 54 -2.63 26.17 -4.93
C PRO A 54 -3.47 25.59 -6.07
N ASN A 55 -3.60 24.27 -6.11
CA ASN A 55 -4.40 23.59 -7.15
C ASN A 55 -5.82 24.17 -7.15
N PRO A 56 -6.27 24.79 -8.25
CA PRO A 56 -7.60 25.38 -8.30
C PRO A 56 -8.68 24.30 -8.16
N VAL A 57 -9.71 24.63 -7.40
CA VAL A 57 -10.89 23.79 -7.18
C VAL A 57 -12.11 24.59 -7.56
N VAL A 58 -13.02 23.99 -8.34
CA VAL A 58 -14.31 24.58 -8.72
C VAL A 58 -15.43 23.58 -8.45
N LEU A 59 -16.64 24.07 -8.24
CA LEU A 59 -17.85 23.24 -8.21
C LEU A 59 -18.48 23.22 -9.61
N ALA A 60 -18.88 22.03 -10.04
CA ALA A 60 -19.69 21.90 -11.24
C ALA A 60 -21.08 22.52 -10.99
N ASP A 61 -21.62 23.17 -12.02
CA ASP A 61 -22.95 23.79 -11.97
C ASP A 61 -24.09 22.75 -11.99
N ASP A 62 -25.34 23.24 -12.13
CA ASP A 62 -26.53 22.37 -12.15
C ASP A 62 -26.60 21.46 -13.39
N GLU A 63 -25.92 21.80 -14.48
CA GLU A 63 -25.73 20.99 -15.66
C GLU A 63 -24.44 20.13 -15.60
N GLY A 64 -23.77 20.07 -14.44
CA GLY A 64 -22.53 19.31 -14.25
C GLY A 64 -21.32 19.92 -14.95
N LYS A 65 -21.38 21.16 -15.44
CA LYS A 65 -20.30 21.81 -16.18
C LYS A 65 -19.28 22.46 -15.24
N PHE A 66 -18.04 22.48 -15.67
CA PHE A 66 -16.93 23.15 -14.96
C PHE A 66 -16.06 23.94 -15.94
N VAL A 67 -15.38 24.98 -15.44
CA VAL A 67 -14.46 25.81 -16.23
C VAL A 67 -13.26 26.21 -15.41
N PHE A 68 -12.06 26.04 -15.98
CA PHE A 68 -10.80 26.63 -15.49
C PHE A 68 -10.28 27.60 -16.53
N MET A 69 -10.02 28.84 -16.14
CA MET A 69 -9.57 29.94 -17.01
C MET A 69 -8.22 30.46 -16.57
N GLY A 70 -7.52 31.15 -17.48
CA GLY A 70 -6.24 31.78 -17.17
C GLY A 70 -5.12 30.78 -16.93
N LEU A 71 -5.13 29.66 -17.65
CA LEU A 71 -4.13 28.61 -17.47
C LEU A 71 -2.92 28.87 -18.37
N PRO A 72 -1.69 28.68 -17.83
CA PRO A 72 -0.47 28.66 -18.66
C PRO A 72 -0.41 27.38 -19.50
N LYS A 73 0.45 27.38 -20.50
CA LYS A 73 0.83 26.15 -21.19
C LYS A 73 1.41 25.13 -20.16
N GLY A 74 1.05 23.86 -20.30
CA GLY A 74 1.54 22.85 -19.35
C GLY A 74 0.82 21.50 -19.48
N ILE A 75 1.13 20.61 -18.56
CA ILE A 75 0.51 19.31 -18.44
C ILE A 75 -0.37 19.33 -17.20
N PHE A 76 -1.65 19.06 -17.38
CA PHE A 76 -2.65 19.11 -16.33
C PHE A 76 -3.33 17.76 -16.11
N THR A 77 -3.84 17.56 -14.91
CA THR A 77 -4.74 16.46 -14.55
C THR A 77 -6.02 17.04 -13.95
N ILE A 78 -7.17 16.46 -14.29
CA ILE A 78 -8.45 16.87 -13.70
C ILE A 78 -9.05 15.68 -12.97
N THR A 79 -9.44 15.90 -11.72
CA THR A 79 -10.14 14.91 -10.89
C THR A 79 -11.48 15.49 -10.43
N ALA A 80 -12.47 14.63 -10.26
CA ALA A 80 -13.79 15.02 -9.75
C ALA A 80 -14.19 14.11 -8.60
N THR A 81 -14.76 14.72 -7.54
CA THR A 81 -15.26 14.02 -6.37
C THR A 81 -16.67 14.48 -6.03
N LYS A 82 -17.51 13.56 -5.58
CA LYS A 82 -18.86 13.85 -5.08
C LYS A 82 -19.28 12.81 -4.04
N PRO A 83 -19.91 13.19 -2.93
CA PRO A 83 -20.48 12.25 -1.99
C PRO A 83 -21.43 11.25 -2.69
N GLY A 84 -21.28 9.96 -2.40
CA GLY A 84 -22.05 8.88 -3.04
C GLY A 84 -21.46 8.34 -4.34
N TYR A 85 -20.35 8.89 -4.80
CA TYR A 85 -19.65 8.47 -6.03
C TYR A 85 -18.20 8.15 -5.75
N ALA A 86 -17.66 7.19 -6.49
CA ALA A 86 -16.22 6.95 -6.57
C ALA A 86 -15.54 8.07 -7.37
N ASP A 87 -14.34 8.46 -6.95
CA ASP A 87 -13.58 9.54 -7.57
C ASP A 87 -13.35 9.29 -9.06
N GLY A 88 -13.60 10.30 -9.87
CA GLY A 88 -13.35 10.31 -11.30
C GLY A 88 -12.11 11.09 -11.69
N ALA A 89 -11.66 10.87 -12.91
CA ALA A 89 -10.58 11.66 -13.51
C ALA A 89 -10.76 11.73 -15.03
N TYR A 90 -10.21 12.78 -15.62
CA TYR A 90 -10.19 12.89 -17.08
C TYR A 90 -9.52 11.67 -17.74
N GLY A 91 -10.14 11.16 -18.80
CA GLY A 91 -9.66 9.99 -19.54
C GLY A 91 -9.81 8.64 -18.85
N ARG A 92 -10.33 8.59 -17.63
CA ARG A 92 -10.66 7.33 -16.94
C ARG A 92 -11.93 6.75 -17.54
N LEU A 93 -11.90 5.53 -18.09
CA LEU A 93 -13.03 4.88 -18.74
C LEU A 93 -13.70 3.78 -17.90
N ARG A 94 -13.10 3.44 -16.77
CA ARG A 94 -13.61 2.44 -15.80
C ARG A 94 -13.28 2.85 -14.37
N PRO A 95 -14.02 2.36 -13.36
CA PRO A 95 -13.61 2.52 -11.95
C PRO A 95 -12.17 2.03 -11.77
N MET A 96 -11.35 2.75 -11.01
CA MET A 96 -9.93 2.43 -10.80
C MET A 96 -9.05 2.38 -12.07
N GLY A 97 -9.56 2.85 -13.23
CA GLY A 97 -8.79 3.00 -14.45
C GLY A 97 -7.73 4.10 -14.36
N LEU A 98 -6.77 4.08 -15.28
CA LEU A 98 -5.74 5.11 -15.33
C LEU A 98 -6.32 6.43 -15.87
N PRO A 99 -5.97 7.59 -15.27
CA PRO A 99 -6.32 8.90 -15.80
C PRO A 99 -5.46 9.24 -17.02
N GLN A 100 -5.91 10.20 -17.82
CA GLN A 100 -5.10 10.85 -18.85
C GLN A 100 -4.62 12.22 -18.38
N ALA A 101 -3.39 12.58 -18.76
CA ALA A 101 -2.91 13.95 -18.64
C ALA A 101 -3.41 14.77 -19.85
N ILE A 102 -3.66 16.06 -19.61
CA ILE A 102 -4.05 17.04 -20.62
C ILE A 102 -2.85 17.92 -20.90
N THR A 103 -2.31 17.87 -22.09
CA THR A 103 -1.33 18.85 -22.55
C THR A 103 -2.06 20.06 -23.11
N LEU A 104 -1.83 21.22 -22.52
CA LEU A 104 -2.43 22.50 -22.94
C LEU A 104 -1.33 23.37 -23.57
N GLY A 105 -1.55 23.78 -24.82
CA GLY A 105 -0.69 24.74 -25.53
C GLY A 105 -0.86 26.16 -25.01
N ASP A 106 -0.04 27.09 -25.50
CA ASP A 106 -0.14 28.50 -25.14
C ASP A 106 -1.45 29.10 -25.69
N GLY A 107 -2.27 29.66 -24.80
CA GLY A 107 -3.58 30.21 -25.15
C GLY A 107 -4.62 29.19 -25.66
N GLU A 108 -4.30 27.90 -25.62
CA GLU A 108 -5.19 26.86 -26.11
C GLU A 108 -6.47 26.76 -25.25
N ARG A 109 -7.59 26.51 -25.92
CA ARG A 109 -8.90 26.35 -25.31
C ARG A 109 -9.43 24.96 -25.60
N LEU A 110 -9.60 24.13 -24.56
CA LEU A 110 -10.15 22.79 -24.67
C LEU A 110 -11.54 22.76 -24.04
N GLY A 111 -12.53 22.49 -24.88
CA GLY A 111 -13.91 22.24 -24.49
C GLY A 111 -14.24 20.74 -24.48
N ASP A 112 -15.49 20.43 -24.13
CA ASP A 112 -16.09 19.09 -24.23
C ASP A 112 -15.34 17.96 -23.46
N LEU A 113 -14.58 18.34 -22.42
CA LEU A 113 -13.92 17.36 -21.55
C LEU A 113 -15.00 16.62 -20.74
N LYS A 114 -15.00 15.29 -20.82
CA LYS A 114 -15.91 14.45 -20.04
C LYS A 114 -15.16 13.78 -18.90
N ILE A 115 -15.68 13.91 -17.68
CA ILE A 115 -15.10 13.27 -16.49
C ILE A 115 -16.14 12.34 -15.90
N PRO A 116 -15.97 11.02 -16.07
CA PRO A 116 -16.90 10.06 -15.50
C PRO A 116 -16.66 9.89 -14.00
N ILE A 117 -17.75 9.81 -13.23
CA ILE A 117 -17.78 9.37 -11.83
C ILE A 117 -18.84 8.29 -11.68
N TRP A 118 -18.54 7.27 -10.91
CA TRP A 118 -19.42 6.09 -10.76
C TRP A 118 -20.12 6.10 -9.41
N LYS A 119 -21.43 5.89 -9.38
CA LYS A 119 -22.16 5.70 -8.12
C LYS A 119 -21.57 4.53 -7.36
N PHE A 120 -21.40 4.71 -6.04
CA PHE A 120 -21.04 3.60 -5.19
C PHE A 120 -22.12 2.53 -5.18
N ALA A 121 -21.70 1.28 -5.10
CA ALA A 121 -22.57 0.13 -4.84
C ALA A 121 -22.69 -0.14 -3.35
N ALA A 122 -23.63 -1.00 -2.99
CA ALA A 122 -23.81 -1.50 -1.63
C ALA A 122 -24.05 -3.01 -1.62
N VAL A 123 -23.72 -3.63 -0.49
CA VAL A 123 -24.02 -5.03 -0.20
C VAL A 123 -24.77 -5.09 1.12
N THR A 124 -25.91 -5.82 1.15
CA THR A 124 -26.78 -5.97 2.32
C THR A 124 -27.06 -7.46 2.58
N GLY A 125 -27.04 -7.84 3.82
CA GLY A 125 -27.33 -9.21 4.26
C GLY A 125 -27.59 -9.29 5.76
N ARG A 126 -27.72 -10.50 6.25
CA ARG A 126 -27.93 -10.82 7.66
C ARG A 126 -26.81 -11.73 8.17
N VAL A 127 -26.44 -11.55 9.44
CA VAL A 127 -25.56 -12.48 10.17
C VAL A 127 -26.38 -13.18 11.24
N THR A 128 -26.33 -14.50 11.23
CA THR A 128 -27.01 -15.35 12.21
C THR A 128 -26.03 -16.34 12.84
N ASP A 129 -26.42 -16.86 14.01
CA ASP A 129 -25.73 -17.98 14.63
C ASP A 129 -26.19 -19.34 14.03
N GLU A 130 -25.74 -20.44 14.63
CA GLU A 130 -26.07 -21.80 14.20
C GLU A 130 -27.57 -22.17 14.37
N ALA A 131 -28.28 -21.47 15.25
CA ALA A 131 -29.72 -21.63 15.45
C ALA A 131 -30.56 -20.75 14.50
N GLY A 132 -29.92 -19.87 13.74
CA GLY A 132 -30.59 -18.88 12.87
C GLY A 132 -31.00 -17.61 13.61
N GLU A 133 -30.58 -17.42 14.87
CA GLU A 133 -30.82 -16.19 15.62
C GLU A 133 -29.92 -15.06 15.16
N PRO A 134 -30.42 -13.81 15.10
CA PRO A 134 -29.65 -12.67 14.62
C PRO A 134 -28.51 -12.31 15.58
N LEU A 135 -27.33 -12.06 15.03
CA LEU A 135 -26.15 -11.61 15.77
C LEU A 135 -25.97 -10.08 15.65
N ILE A 136 -26.01 -9.41 16.80
CA ILE A 136 -26.03 -7.94 16.92
C ILE A 136 -24.61 -7.40 17.13
N GLY A 137 -24.28 -6.26 16.50
CA GLY A 137 -23.01 -5.55 16.70
C GLY A 137 -21.79 -6.27 16.10
N VAL A 138 -21.99 -7.28 15.27
CA VAL A 138 -20.94 -8.07 14.66
C VAL A 138 -20.31 -7.33 13.48
N ALA A 139 -18.99 -7.33 13.40
CA ALA A 139 -18.25 -6.73 12.27
C ALA A 139 -18.47 -7.54 10.99
N VAL A 140 -18.83 -6.87 9.91
CA VAL A 140 -18.87 -7.42 8.56
C VAL A 140 -18.01 -6.57 7.65
N ARG A 141 -17.12 -7.18 6.88
CA ARG A 141 -16.18 -6.49 6.00
C ARG A 141 -16.31 -6.96 4.56
N ALA A 142 -16.24 -6.02 3.64
CA ALA A 142 -16.00 -6.33 2.22
C ALA A 142 -14.50 -6.41 1.97
N LEU A 143 -14.08 -7.38 1.18
CA LEU A 143 -12.70 -7.54 0.71
C LEU A 143 -12.70 -7.45 -0.81
N GLN A 144 -12.00 -6.47 -1.36
CA GLN A 144 -11.93 -6.29 -2.81
C GLN A 144 -10.94 -7.28 -3.41
N ARG A 145 -11.38 -8.03 -4.43
CA ARG A 145 -10.49 -8.88 -5.21
C ARG A 145 -9.65 -8.03 -6.15
N THR A 146 -8.34 -8.16 -6.04
CA THR A 146 -7.34 -7.43 -6.83
C THR A 146 -6.25 -8.38 -7.31
N ILE A 147 -5.45 -7.96 -8.29
CA ILE A 147 -4.24 -8.68 -8.70
C ILE A 147 -3.04 -7.92 -8.13
N VAL A 148 -2.28 -8.57 -7.28
CA VAL A 148 -1.06 -8.02 -6.67
C VAL A 148 0.10 -8.97 -6.96
N ALA A 149 1.20 -8.44 -7.50
CA ALA A 149 2.36 -9.22 -7.93
C ALA A 149 1.98 -10.43 -8.82
N GLY A 150 0.98 -10.26 -9.71
CA GLY A 150 0.50 -11.30 -10.62
C GLY A 150 -0.36 -12.39 -9.95
N LYS A 151 -0.76 -12.21 -8.71
CA LYS A 151 -1.58 -13.18 -7.96
C LYS A 151 -2.89 -12.53 -7.52
N PRO A 152 -4.03 -13.24 -7.58
CA PRO A 152 -5.27 -12.72 -7.00
C PRO A 152 -5.10 -12.57 -5.49
N LYS A 153 -5.57 -11.44 -4.95
CA LYS A 153 -5.59 -11.13 -3.51
C LYS A 153 -6.88 -10.45 -3.12
N LEU A 154 -7.23 -10.55 -1.86
CA LEU A 154 -8.35 -9.84 -1.25
C LEU A 154 -7.81 -8.66 -0.42
N ALA A 155 -7.99 -7.45 -0.95
CA ALA A 155 -7.60 -6.22 -0.26
C ALA A 155 -8.70 -5.78 0.72
N PRO A 156 -8.35 -5.28 1.92
CA PRO A 156 -9.32 -4.78 2.88
C PRO A 156 -10.16 -3.64 2.32
N GLY A 157 -11.47 -3.72 2.48
CA GLY A 157 -12.42 -2.67 2.17
C GLY A 157 -13.21 -2.20 3.39
N PRO A 158 -14.35 -1.55 3.18
CA PRO A 158 -15.19 -1.02 4.26
C PRO A 158 -15.65 -2.10 5.25
N THR A 159 -15.76 -1.70 6.52
CA THR A 159 -16.29 -2.53 7.61
C THR A 159 -17.50 -1.84 8.22
N VAL A 160 -18.54 -2.58 8.48
CA VAL A 160 -19.77 -2.14 9.16
C VAL A 160 -20.10 -3.10 10.29
N THR A 161 -21.11 -2.77 11.11
CA THR A 161 -21.63 -3.66 12.15
C THR A 161 -23.09 -4.00 11.87
N THR A 162 -23.53 -5.18 12.30
CA THR A 162 -24.93 -5.59 12.24
C THR A 162 -25.79 -4.78 13.21
N ASP A 163 -27.04 -4.51 12.82
CA ASP A 163 -28.07 -3.89 13.67
C ASP A 163 -28.70 -4.89 14.66
N ASP A 164 -29.76 -4.47 15.36
CA ASP A 164 -30.54 -5.27 16.34
C ASP A 164 -31.29 -6.47 15.73
N ARG A 165 -31.38 -6.54 14.41
CA ARG A 165 -31.98 -7.67 13.66
C ARG A 165 -30.91 -8.51 12.95
N GLY A 166 -29.63 -8.28 13.25
CA GLY A 166 -28.50 -8.93 12.59
C GLY A 166 -28.28 -8.47 11.15
N ILE A 167 -28.95 -7.39 10.70
CA ILE A 167 -28.83 -6.89 9.33
C ILE A 167 -27.63 -5.96 9.24
N TYR A 168 -26.88 -6.08 8.14
CA TYR A 168 -25.79 -5.18 7.81
C TYR A 168 -25.95 -4.58 6.40
N ARG A 169 -25.39 -3.39 6.20
CA ARG A 169 -25.29 -2.74 4.89
C ARG A 169 -23.90 -2.13 4.74
N ILE A 170 -23.12 -2.66 3.80
CA ILE A 170 -21.79 -2.11 3.45
C ILE A 170 -21.98 -1.12 2.30
N PRO A 171 -21.94 0.18 2.55
CA PRO A 171 -22.04 1.21 1.51
C PRO A 171 -20.68 1.50 0.89
N SER A 172 -20.68 2.40 -0.10
CA SER A 172 -19.47 3.00 -0.67
C SER A 172 -18.49 1.99 -1.30
N LEU A 173 -19.04 0.92 -1.87
CA LEU A 173 -18.25 -0.02 -2.67
C LEU A 173 -18.05 0.54 -4.07
N THR A 174 -16.79 0.64 -4.52
CA THR A 174 -16.53 0.91 -5.93
C THR A 174 -16.97 -0.28 -6.77
N PRO A 175 -17.49 -0.08 -8.00
CA PRO A 175 -17.82 -1.22 -8.86
C PRO A 175 -16.62 -2.17 -9.01
N GLY A 176 -16.84 -3.48 -8.79
CA GLY A 176 -15.77 -4.47 -8.80
C GLY A 176 -16.18 -5.82 -8.21
N GLU A 177 -15.19 -6.65 -7.90
CA GLU A 177 -15.35 -7.99 -7.32
C GLU A 177 -15.02 -7.98 -5.83
N TYR A 178 -15.86 -8.62 -5.01
CA TYR A 178 -15.75 -8.62 -3.56
C TYR A 178 -16.03 -9.98 -2.96
N ALA A 179 -15.32 -10.31 -1.88
CA ALA A 179 -15.76 -11.31 -0.89
C ALA A 179 -16.28 -10.57 0.35
N VAL A 180 -17.30 -11.12 1.00
CA VAL A 180 -17.84 -10.59 2.26
C VAL A 180 -17.49 -11.54 3.39
N VAL A 181 -17.03 -11.01 4.53
CA VAL A 181 -16.49 -11.78 5.64
C VAL A 181 -16.94 -11.20 6.98
N VAL A 182 -17.21 -12.09 7.93
CA VAL A 182 -17.23 -11.79 9.36
C VAL A 182 -15.87 -12.17 9.93
N PRO A 183 -14.97 -11.20 10.18
CA PRO A 183 -13.65 -11.49 10.73
C PRO A 183 -13.74 -11.80 12.22
N SER A 184 -12.94 -12.74 12.69
CA SER A 184 -12.84 -13.10 14.10
C SER A 184 -11.40 -13.44 14.46
N THR A 185 -10.82 -12.66 15.38
CA THR A 185 -9.48 -12.87 15.92
C THR A 185 -9.58 -13.10 17.41
N GLN A 186 -8.98 -14.18 17.90
CA GLN A 186 -8.93 -14.51 19.31
C GLN A 186 -7.73 -13.81 19.95
N ALA A 187 -7.96 -12.78 20.74
CA ALA A 187 -6.90 -12.00 21.36
C ALA A 187 -6.75 -12.38 22.85
N SER A 188 -5.54 -12.73 23.27
CA SER A 188 -5.22 -13.00 24.66
C SER A 188 -3.97 -12.24 25.09
N ALA A 189 -3.88 -11.89 26.37
CA ALA A 189 -2.68 -11.29 26.95
C ALA A 189 -2.59 -11.62 28.45
N PRO A 190 -1.36 -11.73 28.98
CA PRO A 190 -1.15 -11.85 30.44
C PRO A 190 -1.70 -10.63 31.19
N ASP A 191 -2.42 -10.83 32.29
CA ASP A 191 -2.96 -9.74 33.11
C ASP A 191 -1.85 -8.79 33.57
N SER A 192 -0.64 -9.30 33.86
CA SER A 192 0.54 -8.50 34.22
C SER A 192 0.95 -7.50 33.14
N ILE A 193 0.80 -7.85 31.86
CA ILE A 193 1.12 -6.98 30.73
C ILE A 193 0.04 -5.92 30.55
N ILE A 194 -1.24 -6.29 30.74
CA ILE A 194 -2.35 -5.35 30.69
C ILE A 194 -2.20 -4.29 31.79
N ASP A 195 -1.94 -4.71 33.03
CA ASP A 195 -1.71 -3.81 34.15
C ASP A 195 -0.54 -2.84 33.91
N LEU A 196 0.54 -3.33 33.32
CA LEU A 196 1.70 -2.53 32.99
C LEU A 196 1.38 -1.51 31.89
N PHE A 197 0.67 -1.91 30.85
CA PHE A 197 0.22 -1.04 29.77
C PHE A 197 -0.73 0.07 30.29
N LEU A 198 -1.68 -0.27 31.16
CA LEU A 198 -2.60 0.69 31.76
C LEU A 198 -1.87 1.69 32.67
N LYS A 199 -0.92 1.23 33.49
CA LYS A 199 -0.07 2.11 34.30
C LYS A 199 0.71 3.11 33.44
N GLN A 200 1.33 2.66 32.36
CA GLN A 200 2.07 3.54 31.44
C GLN A 200 1.16 4.56 30.75
N ARG A 201 -0.04 4.18 30.33
CA ARG A 201 -1.02 5.12 29.78
C ARG A 201 -1.45 6.20 30.76
N MET A 202 -1.64 5.85 32.02
CA MET A 202 -1.99 6.80 33.09
C MET A 202 -0.83 7.77 33.41
N THR A 203 0.41 7.35 33.22
CA THR A 203 1.64 8.12 33.49
C THR A 203 2.23 8.80 32.23
N ALA A 204 1.62 8.66 31.07
CA ALA A 204 2.14 9.13 29.78
C ALA A 204 2.47 10.62 29.66
N GLY A 205 2.20 11.44 30.70
CA GLY A 205 2.68 12.82 30.86
C GLY A 205 3.98 12.96 31.66
N ALA A 206 4.52 11.89 32.24
CA ALA A 206 5.63 11.92 33.21
C ALA A 206 6.78 10.94 32.90
N SER A 207 6.85 10.36 31.70
CA SER A 207 7.88 9.38 31.35
C SER A 207 9.29 9.99 31.39
N LYS A 208 10.18 9.41 32.20
CA LYS A 208 11.59 9.79 32.25
C LYS A 208 12.35 9.26 31.04
N PRO A 209 13.34 9.99 30.48
CA PRO A 209 14.22 9.49 29.45
C PRO A 209 14.96 8.24 29.96
N GLY A 210 14.74 7.08 29.31
CA GLY A 210 15.42 5.83 29.63
C GLY A 210 14.54 4.69 30.14
N GLU A 211 13.25 4.92 30.46
CA GLU A 211 12.30 3.84 30.70
C GLU A 211 11.82 3.25 29.38
N SER A 212 11.86 1.91 29.29
CA SER A 212 11.33 1.19 28.13
C SER A 212 9.81 1.43 28.03
N ASP A 213 9.40 2.13 26.99
CA ASP A 213 8.00 2.36 26.69
C ASP A 213 7.44 1.13 25.97
N ILE A 214 6.77 0.25 26.73
CA ILE A 214 6.16 -0.98 26.19
C ILE A 214 5.22 -0.68 25.03
N SER A 215 4.49 0.44 25.06
CA SER A 215 3.61 0.84 23.95
C SER A 215 4.40 1.12 22.68
N ARG A 216 5.65 1.57 22.82
CA ARG A 216 6.58 1.80 21.71
C ARG A 216 7.19 0.50 21.19
N ASP A 217 7.60 -0.40 22.08
CA ASP A 217 8.22 -1.68 21.73
C ASP A 217 7.21 -2.65 21.10
N LEU A 218 5.95 -2.56 21.49
CA LEU A 218 4.85 -3.39 20.98
C LEU A 218 4.08 -2.76 19.79
N SER A 219 4.26 -1.46 19.51
CA SER A 219 3.46 -0.74 18.49
C SER A 219 3.63 -1.28 17.07
N PHE A 220 4.78 -1.85 16.75
CA PHE A 220 5.07 -2.42 15.43
C PHE A 220 4.53 -3.83 15.20
N SER A 221 4.03 -4.49 16.22
CA SER A 221 3.54 -5.86 16.16
C SER A 221 2.01 -6.00 16.17
N GLY A 222 1.27 -4.88 16.13
CA GLY A 222 -0.18 -4.91 16.32
C GLY A 222 -0.64 -5.12 17.77
N ALA A 223 0.30 -5.33 18.68
CA ALA A 223 0.03 -5.63 20.09
C ALA A 223 -0.75 -4.52 20.81
N THR A 224 -0.53 -3.26 20.42
CA THR A 224 -1.27 -2.13 20.99
C THR A 224 -2.77 -2.23 20.70
N GLU A 225 -3.15 -2.56 19.49
CA GLU A 225 -4.57 -2.74 19.12
C GLU A 225 -5.19 -3.93 19.87
N GLN A 226 -4.43 -5.00 20.06
CA GLN A 226 -4.83 -6.17 20.82
C GLN A 226 -5.10 -5.83 22.30
N LEU A 227 -4.18 -5.12 22.97
CA LEU A 227 -4.35 -4.65 24.34
C LEU A 227 -5.54 -3.69 24.47
N LEU A 228 -5.71 -2.78 23.51
CA LEU A 228 -6.86 -1.89 23.46
C LEU A 228 -8.17 -2.63 23.25
N ALA A 229 -8.18 -3.71 22.47
CA ALA A 229 -9.38 -4.55 22.28
C ALA A 229 -9.75 -5.23 23.59
N ILE A 230 -8.79 -5.83 24.30
CA ILE A 230 -9.00 -6.46 25.62
C ILE A 230 -9.53 -5.43 26.64
N GLU A 231 -8.93 -4.23 26.70
CA GLU A 231 -9.36 -3.14 27.59
C GLU A 231 -10.80 -2.70 27.30
N ARG A 232 -11.12 -2.42 26.04
CA ARG A 232 -12.44 -1.90 25.63
C ARG A 232 -13.57 -2.90 25.89
N HIS A 233 -13.32 -4.17 25.64
CA HIS A 233 -14.35 -5.22 25.71
C HIS A 233 -14.35 -5.97 27.04
N ARG A 234 -13.59 -5.50 28.05
CA ARG A 234 -13.49 -6.13 29.38
C ARG A 234 -13.32 -7.64 29.27
N GLY A 235 -12.23 -8.07 28.60
CA GLY A 235 -11.97 -9.47 28.27
C GLY A 235 -12.29 -10.46 29.40
N THR A 236 -12.74 -11.64 29.04
CA THR A 236 -12.99 -12.73 29.99
C THR A 236 -11.64 -13.21 30.56
N ARG A 237 -11.57 -13.38 31.88
CA ARG A 237 -10.38 -13.96 32.52
C ARG A 237 -10.37 -15.48 32.39
N VAL A 238 -9.23 -16.02 31.95
CA VAL A 238 -8.97 -17.45 31.88
C VAL A 238 -7.62 -17.70 32.56
N GLY A 239 -7.64 -18.11 33.82
CA GLY A 239 -6.44 -18.17 34.68
C GLY A 239 -5.81 -16.78 34.88
N ALA A 240 -4.54 -16.62 34.53
CA ALA A 240 -3.78 -15.36 34.61
C ALA A 240 -3.77 -14.59 33.28
N GLN A 241 -4.68 -14.90 32.37
CA GLN A 241 -4.79 -14.31 31.05
C GLN A 241 -6.15 -13.61 30.89
N SER A 242 -6.19 -12.50 30.23
CA SER A 242 -7.41 -11.89 29.70
C SER A 242 -7.58 -12.26 28.23
N PHE A 243 -8.82 -12.59 27.85
CA PHE A 243 -9.18 -13.10 26.55
C PHE A 243 -10.39 -12.37 25.98
N VAL A 244 -10.38 -12.08 24.69
CA VAL A 244 -11.48 -11.47 23.95
C VAL A 244 -11.49 -11.97 22.50
N SER A 245 -12.70 -12.20 21.97
CA SER A 245 -12.90 -12.32 20.53
C SER A 245 -13.07 -10.93 19.92
N SER A 246 -12.32 -10.61 18.89
CA SER A 246 -12.27 -9.29 18.26
C SER A 246 -12.59 -9.41 16.76
N GLY A 247 -13.47 -8.56 16.27
CA GLY A 247 -13.63 -8.34 14.83
C GLY A 247 -12.51 -7.43 14.34
N ALA A 248 -11.53 -7.97 13.62
CA ALA A 248 -10.31 -7.27 13.25
C ALA A 248 -10.53 -5.86 12.66
N GLY A 249 -9.91 -4.87 13.27
CA GLY A 249 -9.72 -3.54 12.67
C GLY A 249 -10.86 -2.55 12.78
N SER A 250 -11.95 -2.81 13.49
CA SER A 250 -13.03 -1.85 13.67
C SER A 250 -13.16 -1.35 15.10
N ARG A 251 -13.11 -0.02 15.25
CA ARG A 251 -13.40 0.63 16.54
C ARG A 251 -14.84 0.33 16.92
N GLY A 252 -15.03 -0.53 17.94
CA GLY A 252 -16.35 -0.83 18.51
C GLY A 252 -17.10 -2.03 17.94
N ALA A 253 -16.58 -2.71 16.92
CA ALA A 253 -17.16 -3.97 16.46
C ALA A 253 -16.58 -5.15 17.26
N VAL A 254 -17.44 -6.01 17.74
CA VAL A 254 -17.10 -7.25 18.45
C VAL A 254 -17.31 -8.44 17.52
N ALA A 255 -16.46 -9.45 17.62
CA ALA A 255 -16.86 -10.78 17.19
C ALA A 255 -17.91 -11.32 18.18
N PRO A 256 -18.74 -12.27 17.79
CA PRO A 256 -19.66 -12.90 18.71
C PRO A 256 -18.92 -13.46 19.93
N SER A 257 -19.52 -13.29 21.10
CA SER A 257 -18.91 -13.70 22.36
C SER A 257 -18.63 -15.19 22.40
N PRO A 258 -17.46 -15.61 22.92
CA PRO A 258 -17.17 -17.02 23.10
C PRO A 258 -18.13 -17.63 24.15
N SER A 259 -18.42 -18.89 24.00
CA SER A 259 -19.19 -19.69 24.97
C SER A 259 -18.29 -20.75 25.61
N ILE A 260 -18.65 -21.17 26.84
CA ILE A 260 -17.98 -22.27 27.54
C ILE A 260 -18.94 -23.44 27.59
N GLY A 261 -18.62 -24.53 26.90
CA GLY A 261 -19.38 -25.76 26.89
C GLY A 261 -18.48 -26.96 27.10
N GLY A 262 -18.90 -27.89 27.99
CA GLY A 262 -18.11 -29.10 28.27
C GLY A 262 -16.68 -28.84 28.78
N GLY A 263 -16.44 -27.72 29.46
CA GLY A 263 -15.11 -27.32 29.96
C GLY A 263 -14.19 -26.70 28.91
N ARG A 264 -14.65 -26.49 27.67
CA ARG A 264 -13.91 -25.88 26.57
C ARG A 264 -14.52 -24.56 26.14
N ILE A 265 -13.68 -23.70 25.63
CA ILE A 265 -14.08 -22.45 24.97
C ILE A 265 -14.49 -22.77 23.53
N HIS A 266 -15.64 -22.24 23.15
CA HIS A 266 -16.15 -22.29 21.78
C HIS A 266 -16.15 -20.87 21.23
N VAL A 267 -15.69 -20.68 20.01
CA VAL A 267 -15.64 -19.38 19.34
C VAL A 267 -16.28 -19.47 17.97
N TYR A 268 -16.72 -18.34 17.45
CA TYR A 268 -17.05 -18.20 16.04
C TYR A 268 -15.78 -17.82 15.28
N PRO A 269 -15.21 -18.71 14.45
CA PRO A 269 -14.04 -18.37 13.64
C PRO A 269 -14.42 -17.42 12.52
N THR A 270 -13.42 -16.85 11.83
CA THR A 270 -13.63 -16.06 10.61
C THR A 270 -14.45 -16.84 9.59
N GLN A 271 -15.54 -16.23 9.09
CA GLN A 271 -16.47 -16.86 8.17
C GLN A 271 -16.74 -15.96 6.96
N TYR A 272 -16.62 -16.51 5.75
CA TYR A 272 -16.95 -15.83 4.51
C TYR A 272 -18.34 -16.22 4.01
N HIS A 273 -18.99 -15.29 3.30
CA HIS A 273 -20.25 -15.58 2.61
C HIS A 273 -20.08 -16.70 1.57
N PRO A 274 -21.05 -17.65 1.45
CA PRO A 274 -22.22 -17.83 2.33
C PRO A 274 -21.91 -18.56 3.63
N ALA A 275 -20.96 -19.49 3.64
CA ALA A 275 -20.56 -20.32 4.78
C ALA A 275 -19.15 -20.90 4.58
N ALA A 276 -18.25 -20.13 3.97
CA ALA A 276 -16.91 -20.58 3.63
C ALA A 276 -15.90 -20.27 4.76
N PRO A 277 -15.08 -21.25 5.18
CA PRO A 277 -14.10 -21.06 6.26
C PRO A 277 -12.82 -20.38 5.80
N THR A 278 -12.58 -20.26 4.49
CA THR A 278 -11.36 -19.68 3.94
C THR A 278 -11.66 -18.70 2.79
N ALA A 279 -10.77 -17.76 2.55
CA ALA A 279 -10.89 -16.82 1.44
C ALA A 279 -10.90 -17.53 0.06
N ALA A 280 -10.20 -18.65 -0.07
CA ALA A 280 -10.15 -19.43 -1.31
C ALA A 280 -11.50 -20.09 -1.68
N SER A 281 -12.33 -20.39 -0.68
CA SER A 281 -13.66 -20.96 -0.85
C SER A 281 -14.80 -19.95 -0.82
N ALA A 282 -14.48 -18.66 -0.58
CA ALA A 282 -15.45 -17.57 -0.52
C ALA A 282 -16.16 -17.33 -1.87
N ALA A 283 -17.44 -17.02 -1.82
CA ALA A 283 -18.16 -16.56 -3.00
C ALA A 283 -17.70 -15.15 -3.39
N ILE A 284 -17.31 -14.98 -4.65
CA ILE A 284 -16.95 -13.67 -5.20
C ILE A 284 -18.20 -13.02 -5.81
N LEU A 285 -18.53 -11.85 -5.29
CA LEU A 285 -19.66 -11.04 -5.72
C LEU A 285 -19.18 -9.96 -6.68
N THR A 286 -19.77 -9.87 -7.87
CA THR A 286 -19.59 -8.72 -8.75
C THR A 286 -20.64 -7.68 -8.43
N VAL A 287 -20.24 -6.44 -8.11
CA VAL A 287 -21.13 -5.31 -7.89
C VAL A 287 -20.93 -4.24 -8.97
N ARG A 288 -22.02 -3.71 -9.52
CA ARG A 288 -22.02 -2.70 -10.58
C ARG A 288 -22.25 -1.31 -9.99
N SER A 289 -22.02 -0.27 -10.80
CA SER A 289 -22.28 1.11 -10.39
C SER A 289 -23.73 1.30 -9.95
N GLY A 290 -23.95 1.86 -8.75
CA GLY A 290 -25.26 2.10 -8.17
C GLY A 290 -26.06 0.85 -7.78
N GLU A 291 -25.49 -0.34 -7.92
CA GLU A 291 -26.17 -1.61 -7.56
C GLU A 291 -26.21 -1.82 -6.06
N GLU A 292 -27.34 -2.30 -5.55
CA GLU A 292 -27.46 -2.84 -4.21
C GLU A 292 -27.69 -4.36 -4.28
N ARG A 293 -26.66 -5.12 -3.88
CA ARG A 293 -26.75 -6.59 -3.76
C ARG A 293 -27.31 -6.94 -2.41
N VAL A 294 -28.46 -7.61 -2.42
CA VAL A 294 -29.18 -8.03 -1.21
C VAL A 294 -29.06 -9.54 -0.98
N ALA A 295 -29.46 -10.02 0.20
CA ALA A 295 -29.44 -11.43 0.61
C ALA A 295 -28.02 -12.04 0.60
N ILE A 296 -27.02 -11.25 0.97
CA ILE A 296 -25.65 -11.74 1.18
C ILE A 296 -25.52 -12.16 2.64
N ASP A 297 -26.19 -13.24 2.99
CA ASP A 297 -26.31 -13.72 4.36
C ASP A 297 -25.11 -14.57 4.76
N ILE A 298 -24.75 -14.54 6.05
CA ILE A 298 -23.66 -15.32 6.63
C ILE A 298 -24.20 -15.98 7.90
N GLN A 299 -24.19 -17.30 7.92
CA GLN A 299 -24.46 -18.07 9.12
C GLN A 299 -23.14 -18.46 9.78
N LEU A 300 -22.96 -18.10 11.05
CA LEU A 300 -21.79 -18.45 11.82
C LEU A 300 -21.99 -19.80 12.51
N GLY A 301 -20.92 -20.57 12.64
CA GLY A 301 -20.90 -21.83 13.35
C GLY A 301 -19.89 -21.82 14.48
N LEU A 302 -20.30 -22.30 15.67
CA LEU A 302 -19.38 -22.45 16.80
C LEU A 302 -18.35 -23.54 16.54
N ALA A 303 -17.09 -23.24 16.86
CA ALA A 303 -15.98 -24.17 16.81
C ALA A 303 -15.41 -24.40 18.22
N ALA A 304 -15.20 -25.66 18.59
CA ALA A 304 -14.44 -26.00 19.79
C ALA A 304 -12.98 -25.61 19.61
N THR A 305 -12.34 -25.15 20.68
CA THR A 305 -10.98 -24.62 20.62
C THR A 305 -10.03 -25.32 21.58
N SER A 306 -8.75 -25.17 21.33
CA SER A 306 -7.66 -25.62 22.19
C SER A 306 -6.79 -24.44 22.65
N LEU A 307 -6.06 -24.62 23.74
CA LEU A 307 -5.03 -23.71 24.20
C LEU A 307 -3.71 -24.03 23.49
N VAL A 308 -2.94 -22.99 23.15
CA VAL A 308 -1.58 -23.15 22.65
C VAL A 308 -0.65 -22.30 23.52
N SER A 309 0.18 -22.95 24.31
CA SER A 309 1.07 -22.28 25.27
C SER A 309 2.53 -22.66 25.08
N GLY A 310 3.41 -21.78 25.51
CA GLY A 310 4.85 -22.00 25.34
C GLY A 310 5.70 -20.86 25.87
N THR A 311 6.96 -20.84 25.39
CA THR A 311 7.95 -19.82 25.75
C THR A 311 8.61 -19.20 24.53
N VAL A 312 8.83 -17.89 24.59
CA VAL A 312 9.58 -17.11 23.60
C VAL A 312 10.95 -16.76 24.16
N LYS A 313 11.98 -16.97 23.35
CA LYS A 313 13.36 -16.59 23.66
C LYS A 313 13.98 -15.87 22.48
N GLY A 314 14.73 -14.83 22.75
CA GLY A 314 15.64 -14.18 21.82
C GLY A 314 17.10 -14.60 22.08
N PRO A 315 18.06 -13.97 21.38
CA PRO A 315 19.49 -14.24 21.59
C PRO A 315 19.95 -14.03 23.04
N ASP A 316 19.36 -13.07 23.72
CA ASP A 316 19.75 -12.66 25.09
C ASP A 316 18.85 -13.30 26.18
N GLY A 317 17.99 -14.24 25.82
CA GLY A 317 17.12 -14.94 26.77
C GLY A 317 15.63 -14.70 26.54
N ALA A 318 14.82 -14.84 27.60
CA ALA A 318 13.38 -14.63 27.56
C ALA A 318 13.05 -13.16 27.24
N LEU A 319 12.02 -12.92 26.43
CA LEU A 319 11.61 -11.57 26.07
C LEU A 319 10.09 -11.45 25.84
N MET A 320 9.60 -10.23 26.00
CA MET A 320 8.23 -9.89 25.61
C MET A 320 8.13 -9.71 24.11
N ALA A 321 7.18 -10.42 23.50
CA ALA A 321 6.90 -10.34 22.08
C ALA A 321 5.41 -10.53 21.80
N ALA A 322 4.93 -9.98 20.70
CA ALA A 322 3.63 -10.32 20.16
C ALA A 322 3.77 -11.54 19.25
N LEU A 323 2.85 -12.46 19.39
CA LEU A 323 2.77 -13.67 18.59
C LEU A 323 1.41 -13.73 17.90
N THR A 324 1.39 -14.23 16.66
CA THR A 324 0.18 -14.37 15.86
C THR A 324 0.10 -15.76 15.25
N LEU A 325 -1.12 -16.28 15.14
CA LEU A 325 -1.44 -17.51 14.40
C LEU A 325 -2.23 -17.15 13.15
N VAL A 326 -1.68 -17.47 12.00
CA VAL A 326 -2.30 -17.22 10.68
C VAL A 326 -2.59 -18.57 10.03
N PRO A 327 -3.80 -18.81 9.48
CA PRO A 327 -4.09 -20.05 8.77
C PRO A 327 -3.10 -20.29 7.62
N GLU A 328 -2.56 -21.49 7.49
CA GLU A 328 -1.61 -21.83 6.40
C GLU A 328 -2.27 -21.89 5.02
N THR A 329 -3.56 -22.13 4.98
CA THR A 329 -4.33 -22.35 3.75
C THR A 329 -4.80 -21.08 3.06
N ASP A 330 -4.59 -19.91 3.65
CA ASP A 330 -5.22 -18.67 3.20
C ASP A 330 -4.23 -17.67 2.58
N ASP A 331 -3.58 -18.08 1.47
CA ASP A 331 -2.66 -17.22 0.72
C ASP A 331 -3.34 -15.97 0.12
N LEU A 332 -4.67 -16.00 -0.09
CA LEU A 332 -5.42 -14.88 -0.65
C LEU A 332 -5.63 -13.74 0.36
N ALA A 333 -5.74 -14.08 1.66
CA ALA A 333 -6.02 -13.14 2.73
C ALA A 333 -4.86 -12.98 3.73
N SER A 334 -3.70 -13.56 3.44
CA SER A 334 -2.63 -13.83 4.42
C SER A 334 -2.02 -12.63 5.13
N ASP A 335 -2.26 -11.39 4.69
CA ASP A 335 -1.59 -10.20 5.25
C ASP A 335 -2.56 -9.05 5.60
N THR A 336 -3.85 -9.32 5.69
CA THR A 336 -4.87 -8.27 5.84
C THR A 336 -5.52 -8.19 7.23
N GLY A 337 -4.86 -8.72 8.27
CA GLY A 337 -5.40 -8.69 9.64
C GLY A 337 -6.46 -9.78 9.87
N PHE A 338 -6.26 -10.95 9.28
CA PHE A 338 -7.07 -12.16 9.50
C PHE A 338 -6.31 -13.22 10.28
N GLU A 339 -5.58 -12.76 11.31
CA GLU A 339 -5.02 -13.68 12.30
C GLU A 339 -6.15 -14.42 13.01
N THR A 340 -6.03 -15.74 13.11
CA THR A 340 -6.97 -16.55 13.90
C THR A 340 -6.84 -16.27 15.39
N ALA A 341 -5.60 -16.13 15.86
CA ALA A 341 -5.33 -15.81 17.25
C ALA A 341 -4.08 -14.94 17.39
N THR A 342 -4.10 -14.08 18.42
CA THR A 342 -2.97 -13.23 18.81
C THR A 342 -2.73 -13.35 20.31
N THR A 343 -1.46 -13.27 20.75
CA THR A 343 -1.11 -13.24 22.16
C THR A 343 0.15 -12.44 22.41
N LEU A 344 0.40 -12.12 23.67
CA LEU A 344 1.65 -11.51 24.15
C LEU A 344 2.34 -12.46 25.09
N SER A 345 3.67 -12.48 25.07
CA SER A 345 4.44 -13.13 26.12
C SER A 345 4.68 -12.19 27.30
N ASP A 346 4.80 -12.78 28.52
CA ASP A 346 5.20 -12.05 29.71
C ASP A 346 6.73 -11.80 29.75
N ALA A 347 7.23 -11.15 30.80
CA ALA A 347 8.65 -10.87 30.98
C ALA A 347 9.53 -12.14 31.08
N ALA A 348 8.95 -13.29 31.46
CA ALA A 348 9.62 -14.59 31.44
C ALA A 348 9.51 -15.30 30.08
N GLY A 349 8.95 -14.63 29.06
CA GLY A 349 8.74 -15.17 27.73
C GLY A 349 7.57 -16.15 27.62
N ARG A 350 6.75 -16.35 28.65
CA ARG A 350 5.62 -17.29 28.60
C ARG A 350 4.44 -16.67 27.87
N PHE A 351 3.83 -17.43 26.97
CA PHE A 351 2.66 -17.01 26.20
C PHE A 351 1.59 -18.08 26.21
N THR A 352 0.34 -17.66 25.97
CA THR A 352 -0.80 -18.56 25.79
C THR A 352 -1.78 -17.96 24.80
N PHE A 353 -2.02 -18.64 23.67
CA PHE A 353 -3.16 -18.38 22.83
C PHE A 353 -4.37 -19.10 23.41
N ILE A 354 -5.47 -18.38 23.51
CA ILE A 354 -6.74 -18.91 23.99
C ILE A 354 -7.73 -18.89 22.83
N GLY A 355 -8.55 -19.91 22.71
CA GLY A 355 -9.62 -19.94 21.71
C GLY A 355 -9.13 -20.27 20.31
N VAL A 356 -8.13 -21.13 20.15
CA VAL A 356 -7.60 -21.53 18.83
C VAL A 356 -8.43 -22.69 18.27
N PRO A 357 -9.16 -22.50 17.15
CA PRO A 357 -9.87 -23.59 16.50
C PRO A 357 -8.91 -24.65 15.96
N GLU A 358 -9.42 -25.86 15.70
CA GLU A 358 -8.66 -26.90 15.03
C GLU A 358 -8.23 -26.46 13.62
N GLY A 359 -6.96 -26.71 13.27
CA GLY A 359 -6.42 -26.29 11.97
C GLY A 359 -4.90 -26.30 11.89
N ARG A 360 -4.39 -25.93 10.70
CA ARG A 360 -2.95 -25.73 10.47
C ARG A 360 -2.66 -24.24 10.45
N TYR A 361 -1.70 -23.82 11.25
CA TYR A 361 -1.35 -22.42 11.43
C TYR A 361 0.14 -22.18 11.27
N ARG A 362 0.44 -20.99 10.80
CA ARG A 362 1.78 -20.43 10.86
C ARG A 362 1.85 -19.49 12.05
N LEU A 363 2.58 -19.89 13.08
CA LEU A 363 2.95 -19.02 14.18
C LEU A 363 3.99 -18.03 13.66
N ARG A 364 3.76 -16.74 13.93
CA ARG A 364 4.69 -15.66 13.64
C ARG A 364 4.97 -14.87 14.92
N ALA A 365 6.22 -14.52 15.14
CA ALA A 365 6.62 -13.55 16.15
C ALA A 365 7.62 -12.59 15.51
N ILE A 366 7.34 -11.29 15.57
CA ILE A 366 8.19 -10.26 15.00
C ILE A 366 8.34 -9.14 16.03
N LEU A 367 9.58 -8.82 16.38
CA LEU A 367 9.92 -7.69 17.21
C LEU A 367 10.86 -6.79 16.42
N ALA A 368 10.37 -5.64 15.97
CA ALA A 368 11.14 -4.67 15.21
C ALA A 368 11.29 -3.38 16.00
N GLN A 369 12.51 -2.95 16.26
CA GLN A 369 12.81 -1.62 16.76
C GLN A 369 13.35 -0.76 15.61
N VAL A 370 12.53 0.12 15.07
CA VAL A 370 12.93 1.12 14.09
C VAL A 370 13.18 2.43 14.82
N PRO A 371 14.35 3.08 14.66
CA PRO A 371 14.57 4.40 15.24
C PRO A 371 13.50 5.35 14.70
N VAL A 372 12.73 5.94 15.58
CA VAL A 372 11.80 7.01 15.20
C VAL A 372 12.66 8.19 14.82
N SER A 373 12.79 8.47 13.52
CA SER A 373 13.26 9.77 13.05
C SER A 373 12.39 10.80 13.71
N GLY A 374 12.99 11.67 14.56
CA GLY A 374 12.26 12.62 15.37
C GLY A 374 11.31 13.41 14.49
N GLY A 375 10.03 13.06 14.53
CA GLY A 375 8.96 13.84 13.96
C GLY A 375 9.03 15.20 14.63
N GLY A 376 9.40 16.24 13.85
CA GLY A 376 9.47 17.59 14.34
C GLY A 376 8.19 17.92 15.09
N ARG A 377 8.29 18.20 16.38
CA ARG A 377 7.21 18.81 17.16
C ARG A 377 6.80 20.09 16.43
N ARG A 378 5.70 20.06 15.73
CA ARG A 378 5.03 21.30 15.34
C ARG A 378 4.68 22.04 16.63
N GLY A 379 5.44 23.10 16.96
CA GLY A 379 5.10 23.96 18.08
C GLY A 379 6.21 24.22 19.12
N ALA A 380 7.46 23.85 18.89
CA ALA A 380 8.56 24.35 19.73
C ALA A 380 8.93 25.79 19.27
N PRO A 381 9.07 26.77 20.19
CA PRO A 381 9.59 28.09 19.86
C PRO A 381 11.04 27.96 19.35
N PRO A 382 11.49 28.85 18.44
CA PRO A 382 12.85 28.82 17.94
C PRO A 382 13.85 28.96 19.09
N PRO A 383 14.96 28.18 19.10
CA PRO A 383 15.98 28.34 20.11
C PRO A 383 16.65 29.73 20.00
N PRO A 384 17.12 30.31 21.10
CA PRO A 384 17.83 31.58 21.09
C PRO A 384 19.15 31.44 20.31
N PRO A 385 19.66 32.51 19.68
CA PRO A 385 20.90 32.46 18.91
C PRO A 385 22.08 32.13 19.81
N GLN A 386 22.69 30.99 19.57
CA GLN A 386 23.89 30.56 20.27
C GLN A 386 25.14 31.02 19.51
N GLY A 387 26.05 31.63 20.26
CA GLY A 387 27.37 32.02 19.79
C GLY A 387 28.21 30.80 19.37
N LEU A 388 29.09 31.07 18.44
CA LEU A 388 30.04 30.18 17.78
C LEU A 388 30.65 29.12 18.74
N SER A 389 30.25 27.88 18.60
CA SER A 389 30.91 26.72 19.16
C SER A 389 31.39 25.81 18.03
N ALA A 390 32.57 25.21 18.24
CA ALA A 390 33.33 24.40 17.29
C ALA A 390 32.51 23.31 16.58
N PRO A 391 32.89 22.90 15.37
CA PRO A 391 32.16 21.90 14.60
C PRO A 391 32.26 20.54 15.29
N SER A 392 31.20 20.14 15.98
CA SER A 392 31.01 18.76 16.37
C SER A 392 30.61 17.98 15.12
N THR A 393 31.45 17.07 14.68
CA THR A 393 31.13 16.05 13.69
C THR A 393 29.81 15.39 14.10
N PRO A 394 28.74 15.45 13.30
CA PRO A 394 27.52 14.73 13.63
C PRO A 394 27.84 13.23 13.67
N PRO A 395 27.39 12.49 14.68
CA PRO A 395 27.56 11.06 14.71
C PRO A 395 26.90 10.48 13.45
N VAL A 396 27.65 9.63 12.73
CA VAL A 396 27.13 8.79 11.66
C VAL A 396 25.88 8.12 12.22
N PRO A 397 24.71 8.25 11.60
CA PRO A 397 23.54 7.54 12.09
C PRO A 397 23.82 6.05 11.92
N VAL A 398 24.24 5.41 13.01
CA VAL A 398 24.15 3.96 13.12
C VAL A 398 22.66 3.70 13.02
N LEU A 399 22.22 3.02 11.96
CA LEU A 399 20.86 2.51 11.84
C LEU A 399 20.65 1.49 12.96
N GLY A 400 20.48 2.01 14.17
CA GLY A 400 20.30 1.26 15.40
C GLY A 400 18.86 0.77 15.52
N GLY A 401 18.45 -0.13 14.66
CA GLY A 401 17.23 -0.90 14.81
C GLY A 401 17.57 -2.37 14.66
N PHE A 402 17.02 -3.21 15.50
CA PHE A 402 17.10 -4.64 15.32
C PHE A 402 15.71 -5.20 15.00
N THR A 403 15.68 -6.26 14.23
CA THR A 403 14.48 -7.06 13.98
C THR A 403 14.77 -8.48 14.43
N LEU A 404 14.02 -8.94 15.41
CA LEU A 404 13.99 -10.34 15.79
C LEU A 404 12.74 -10.98 15.24
N TRP A 405 12.84 -12.22 14.76
CA TRP A 405 11.72 -12.90 14.14
C TRP A 405 11.77 -14.40 14.37
N ALA A 406 10.59 -15.02 14.39
CA ALA A 406 10.40 -16.46 14.29
C ALA A 406 9.17 -16.77 13.44
N THR A 407 9.22 -17.87 12.73
CA THR A 407 8.05 -18.47 12.08
C THR A 407 8.12 -19.98 12.23
N GLN A 408 6.98 -20.59 12.55
CA GLN A 408 6.86 -22.02 12.79
C GLN A 408 5.47 -22.51 12.39
N SER A 409 5.40 -23.61 11.64
CA SER A 409 4.13 -24.27 11.34
C SER A 409 3.70 -25.11 12.52
N ILE A 410 2.44 -25.00 12.92
CA ILE A 410 1.84 -25.80 13.98
C ILE A 410 0.50 -26.39 13.51
N ALA A 411 0.17 -27.58 13.97
CA ALA A 411 -1.13 -28.20 13.78
C ALA A 411 -1.84 -28.25 15.13
N VAL A 412 -3.00 -27.58 15.22
CA VAL A 412 -3.85 -27.59 16.40
C VAL A 412 -4.97 -28.58 16.18
N GLY A 413 -5.08 -29.54 17.05
CA GLY A 413 -6.17 -30.54 17.05
C GLY A 413 -7.07 -30.36 18.26
N ALA A 414 -7.74 -31.45 18.65
CA ALA A 414 -8.65 -31.46 19.78
C ALA A 414 -7.97 -31.37 21.16
N SER A 415 -6.65 -31.46 21.24
CA SER A 415 -5.88 -31.38 22.49
C SER A 415 -5.07 -30.09 22.58
N ASP A 416 -4.89 -29.59 23.80
CA ASP A 416 -4.06 -28.43 24.06
C ASP A 416 -2.59 -28.70 23.69
N ILE A 417 -1.93 -27.68 23.20
CA ILE A 417 -0.49 -27.70 22.93
C ILE A 417 0.21 -26.95 24.08
N ASN A 418 1.09 -27.64 24.77
CA ASN A 418 1.87 -27.08 25.86
C ASN A 418 3.37 -27.08 25.49
N ASP A 419 4.14 -26.21 26.18
CA ASP A 419 5.61 -26.15 26.08
C ASP A 419 6.18 -25.88 24.69
N LEU A 420 5.42 -25.15 23.85
CA LEU A 420 5.91 -24.74 22.53
C LEU A 420 7.09 -23.77 22.66
N ALA A 421 8.26 -24.14 22.12
CA ALA A 421 9.43 -23.29 22.13
C ALA A 421 9.49 -22.42 20.87
N VAL A 422 9.52 -21.10 21.03
CA VAL A 422 9.65 -20.12 19.94
C VAL A 422 10.96 -19.35 20.13
N ASN A 423 11.92 -19.60 19.23
CA ASN A 423 13.24 -18.96 19.31
C ASN A 423 13.33 -17.88 18.21
N LEU A 424 13.41 -16.61 18.63
CA LEU A 424 13.58 -15.47 17.74
C LEU A 424 15.05 -15.36 17.32
N ARG A 425 15.24 -15.08 16.04
CA ARG A 425 16.52 -14.87 15.39
C ARG A 425 16.60 -13.46 14.84
N ALA A 426 17.83 -12.92 14.74
CA ALA A 426 18.05 -11.64 14.09
C ALA A 426 17.70 -11.71 12.60
N GLY A 427 17.17 -10.62 12.07
CA GLY A 427 17.00 -10.42 10.65
C GLY A 427 18.34 -10.14 9.95
N PHE A 428 18.30 -9.99 8.64
CA PHE A 428 19.47 -9.79 7.79
C PHE A 428 19.54 -8.36 7.26
N ARG A 429 20.75 -7.89 6.97
CA ARG A 429 21.01 -6.56 6.41
C ARG A 429 21.39 -6.64 4.94
N ILE A 430 21.01 -5.59 4.21
CA ILE A 430 21.48 -5.36 2.84
C ILE A 430 22.31 -4.10 2.85
N GLY A 431 23.59 -4.25 2.52
CA GLY A 431 24.55 -3.19 2.35
C GLY A 431 25.14 -3.19 0.94
N GLY A 432 25.65 -2.05 0.52
CA GLY A 432 26.22 -1.91 -0.81
C GLY A 432 26.73 -0.51 -1.06
N ARG A 433 27.06 -0.21 -2.32
CA ARG A 433 27.48 1.11 -2.77
C ARG A 433 26.73 1.55 -4.01
N SER A 434 26.73 2.86 -4.27
CA SER A 434 26.16 3.42 -5.49
C SER A 434 27.27 3.98 -6.39
N GLU A 435 27.08 3.83 -7.69
CA GLU A 435 27.94 4.35 -8.74
C GLU A 435 27.10 5.20 -9.71
N PHE A 436 27.60 6.38 -10.08
CA PHE A 436 26.93 7.28 -11.03
C PHE A 436 27.75 7.32 -12.33
N VAL A 437 27.16 6.81 -13.42
CA VAL A 437 27.82 6.65 -14.72
C VAL A 437 27.05 7.44 -15.77
N GLY A 438 27.62 8.54 -16.23
CA GLY A 438 27.01 9.44 -17.19
C GLY A 438 27.87 10.68 -17.49
N ALA A 439 27.28 11.61 -18.24
CA ALA A 439 27.91 12.89 -18.59
C ALA A 439 27.59 14.01 -17.57
N LEU A 440 26.54 13.86 -16.77
CA LEU A 440 26.20 14.83 -15.75
C LEU A 440 27.25 14.84 -14.62
N ALA A 441 27.40 16.00 -13.97
CA ALA A 441 28.25 16.12 -12.80
C ALA A 441 27.78 15.15 -11.69
N GLN A 442 28.76 14.58 -10.97
CA GLN A 442 28.47 13.68 -9.83
C GLN A 442 27.59 14.41 -8.81
N PRO A 443 26.57 13.75 -8.26
CA PRO A 443 25.72 14.37 -7.27
C PRO A 443 26.48 14.76 -6.02
N ALA A 444 26.12 15.90 -5.43
CA ALA A 444 26.72 16.35 -4.18
C ALA A 444 26.34 15.39 -3.02
N PRO A 445 27.23 15.21 -2.02
CA PRO A 445 27.01 14.27 -0.90
C PRO A 445 25.71 14.48 -0.13
N ASP A 446 25.27 15.73 0.05
CA ASP A 446 24.02 16.08 0.70
C ASP A 446 22.78 15.67 -0.11
N VAL A 447 22.88 15.66 -1.44
CA VAL A 447 21.84 15.16 -2.35
C VAL A 447 21.76 13.64 -2.27
N VAL A 448 22.91 12.96 -2.26
CA VAL A 448 22.97 11.49 -2.12
C VAL A 448 22.38 11.04 -0.80
N ARG A 449 22.62 11.73 0.31
CA ARG A 449 22.04 11.44 1.61
C ARG A 449 20.51 11.53 1.67
N ARG A 450 19.88 12.27 0.75
CA ARG A 450 18.42 12.36 0.64
C ARG A 450 17.80 11.20 -0.10
N MET A 451 18.62 10.39 -0.77
CA MET A 451 18.16 9.15 -1.38
C MET A 451 17.78 8.15 -0.28
N SER A 452 16.86 7.28 -0.60
CA SER A 452 16.54 6.12 0.23
C SER A 452 16.30 4.91 -0.65
N ALA A 453 16.53 3.73 -0.10
CA ALA A 453 16.15 2.48 -0.74
C ALA A 453 14.91 1.90 -0.06
N THR A 454 14.10 1.21 -0.84
CA THR A 454 13.02 0.34 -0.35
C THR A 454 13.28 -1.06 -0.84
N PHE A 455 13.18 -2.02 0.06
CA PHE A 455 13.28 -3.45 -0.24
C PHE A 455 11.88 -4.02 -0.31
N ASP A 456 11.39 -4.17 -1.53
CA ASP A 456 10.02 -4.55 -1.86
C ASP A 456 9.92 -6.08 -1.93
N PRO A 457 9.14 -6.75 -1.04
CA PRO A 457 8.98 -8.20 -1.08
C PRO A 457 8.42 -8.67 -2.42
N ALA A 458 9.04 -9.68 -3.00
CA ALA A 458 8.68 -10.17 -4.33
C ALA A 458 7.23 -10.64 -4.44
N ASP A 459 6.71 -11.23 -3.38
CA ASP A 459 5.33 -11.73 -3.29
C ASP A 459 4.32 -10.67 -2.82
N ALA A 460 4.78 -9.43 -2.63
CA ALA A 460 3.99 -8.31 -2.10
C ALA A 460 3.25 -8.68 -0.79
N ARG A 461 3.88 -9.54 0.01
CA ARG A 461 3.36 -9.92 1.33
C ARG A 461 3.97 -9.03 2.39
N SER A 462 3.12 -8.46 3.23
CA SER A 462 3.48 -7.94 4.54
C SER A 462 3.56 -6.43 4.71
N LEU A 463 2.60 -5.94 5.53
CA LEU A 463 2.64 -4.60 6.13
C LEU A 463 3.93 -4.36 6.93
N VAL A 464 4.47 -5.38 7.61
CA VAL A 464 5.71 -5.28 8.40
C VAL A 464 6.91 -5.00 7.50
N SER A 465 6.99 -5.65 6.34
CA SER A 465 8.08 -5.41 5.38
C SER A 465 8.07 -3.98 4.84
N SER A 466 6.92 -3.32 4.75
CA SER A 466 6.85 -1.92 4.31
C SER A 466 7.45 -0.94 5.35
N ILE A 467 7.48 -1.31 6.62
CA ILE A 467 8.04 -0.49 7.70
C ILE A 467 9.54 -0.73 7.82
N ILE A 468 9.98 -1.99 7.85
CA ILE A 468 11.39 -2.37 8.01
C ILE A 468 12.14 -2.43 6.68
N GLY A 469 11.43 -2.53 5.55
CA GLY A 469 12.00 -2.64 4.21
C GLY A 469 12.66 -1.35 3.69
N ARG A 470 13.39 -0.63 4.55
CA ARG A 470 14.03 0.66 4.22
C ARG A 470 15.53 0.60 4.35
N GLY A 471 16.21 1.38 3.49
CA GLY A 471 17.64 1.62 3.54
C GLY A 471 17.96 3.09 3.30
N GLN A 472 19.11 3.53 3.78
CA GLN A 472 19.59 4.90 3.67
C GLN A 472 20.98 4.91 3.02
N PHE A 473 21.30 6.03 2.41
CA PHE A 473 22.61 6.26 1.83
C PHE A 473 23.41 7.23 2.70
N ASP A 474 24.70 6.97 2.86
CA ASP A 474 25.64 7.88 3.49
C ASP A 474 26.20 8.90 2.48
N GLU A 475 27.06 9.80 2.95
CA GLU A 475 27.71 10.83 2.12
C GLU A 475 28.68 10.26 1.07
N ARG A 476 29.10 9.00 1.23
CA ARG A 476 29.96 8.26 0.31
C ARG A 476 29.16 7.36 -0.64
N ALA A 477 27.84 7.55 -0.67
CA ALA A 477 26.91 6.74 -1.45
C ALA A 477 26.87 5.25 -1.08
N ASN A 478 27.29 4.89 0.15
CA ASN A 478 27.08 3.54 0.67
C ASN A 478 25.64 3.38 1.16
N LEU A 479 25.05 2.23 0.81
CA LEU A 479 23.72 1.81 1.22
C LEU A 479 23.79 0.95 2.48
N SER A 480 22.92 1.20 3.44
CA SER A 480 22.68 0.32 4.58
C SER A 480 21.18 0.19 4.84
N SER A 481 20.68 -1.03 4.99
CA SER A 481 19.28 -1.30 5.36
C SER A 481 19.11 -1.45 6.88
N TYR A 482 17.86 -1.35 7.35
CA TYR A 482 17.49 -2.00 8.61
C TYR A 482 17.61 -3.52 8.47
N GLN A 483 17.47 -4.24 9.59
CA GLN A 483 17.37 -5.70 9.53
C GLN A 483 16.00 -6.10 8.97
N LEU A 484 16.03 -6.87 7.88
CA LEU A 484 14.86 -7.39 7.19
C LEU A 484 14.62 -8.85 7.57
N LEU A 485 13.41 -9.30 7.35
CA LEU A 485 13.07 -10.72 7.44
C LEU A 485 13.72 -11.49 6.27
N PRO A 486 14.00 -12.78 6.41
CA PRO A 486 14.42 -13.59 5.27
C PRO A 486 13.31 -13.62 4.21
N GLY A 487 13.71 -13.63 2.95
CA GLY A 487 12.77 -13.55 1.84
C GLY A 487 13.43 -13.23 0.52
N ARG A 488 12.61 -12.84 -0.44
CA ARG A 488 13.07 -12.39 -1.76
C ARG A 488 12.63 -10.95 -1.96
N TYR A 489 13.56 -10.05 -2.29
CA TYR A 489 13.31 -8.62 -2.32
C TYR A 489 13.76 -7.97 -3.62
N TYR A 490 12.98 -7.03 -4.13
CA TYR A 490 13.42 -6.08 -5.14
C TYR A 490 14.00 -4.85 -4.47
N VAL A 491 15.10 -4.34 -5.02
CA VAL A 491 15.68 -3.08 -4.58
C VAL A 491 15.05 -1.94 -5.38
N ARG A 492 14.49 -0.96 -4.67
CA ARG A 492 13.95 0.27 -5.26
C ARG A 492 14.68 1.45 -4.66
N VAL A 493 14.96 2.47 -5.47
CA VAL A 493 15.57 3.71 -5.01
C VAL A 493 14.54 4.82 -5.13
N ASN A 494 14.35 5.54 -4.03
CA ASN A 494 13.45 6.69 -3.94
C ASN A 494 14.29 7.96 -3.95
N ASN A 495 13.73 9.04 -4.53
CA ASN A 495 14.37 10.34 -4.64
C ASN A 495 15.80 10.30 -5.22
N PRO A 496 16.02 9.64 -6.37
CA PRO A 496 17.32 9.73 -7.03
C PRO A 496 17.64 11.19 -7.35
N PRO A 497 18.93 11.57 -7.45
CA PRO A 497 19.32 12.92 -7.83
C PRO A 497 18.69 13.32 -9.18
N VAL A 498 18.37 14.60 -9.32
CA VAL A 498 17.75 15.11 -10.56
C VAL A 498 18.62 14.75 -11.77
N GLY A 499 18.00 14.20 -12.81
CA GLY A 499 18.67 13.74 -14.03
C GLY A 499 19.26 12.32 -13.92
N TRP A 500 19.27 11.70 -12.76
CA TRP A 500 19.78 10.35 -12.56
C TRP A 500 18.66 9.32 -12.34
N VAL A 501 18.81 8.14 -12.94
CA VAL A 501 17.89 7.01 -12.76
C VAL A 501 18.66 5.74 -12.46
N LEU A 502 18.07 4.84 -11.68
CA LEU A 502 18.66 3.53 -11.41
C LEU A 502 18.72 2.70 -12.70
N LYS A 503 19.92 2.48 -13.21
CA LYS A 503 20.19 1.62 -14.36
C LYS A 503 20.13 0.15 -13.95
N SER A 504 21.00 -0.26 -13.04
CA SER A 504 21.15 -1.65 -12.62
C SER A 504 21.47 -1.79 -11.14
N ALA A 505 21.15 -2.96 -10.59
CA ALA A 505 21.60 -3.44 -9.30
C ALA A 505 22.33 -4.77 -9.51
N THR A 506 23.57 -4.88 -9.07
CA THR A 506 24.37 -6.10 -9.23
C THR A 506 24.81 -6.64 -7.88
N LEU A 507 24.74 -7.95 -7.70
CA LEU A 507 25.24 -8.66 -6.53
C LEU A 507 26.23 -9.72 -6.98
N ASN A 508 27.47 -9.65 -6.52
CA ASN A 508 28.54 -10.58 -6.91
C ASN A 508 28.67 -10.76 -8.44
N GLY A 509 28.55 -9.64 -9.19
CA GLY A 509 28.62 -9.62 -10.64
C GLY A 509 27.36 -10.08 -11.39
N ARG A 510 26.33 -10.53 -10.69
CA ARG A 510 25.05 -10.91 -11.28
C ARG A 510 24.07 -9.75 -11.22
N ASP A 511 23.38 -9.45 -12.32
CA ASP A 511 22.32 -8.44 -12.34
C ASP A 511 21.09 -8.93 -11.57
N VAL A 512 20.71 -8.19 -10.55
CA VAL A 512 19.52 -8.41 -9.71
C VAL A 512 18.50 -7.26 -9.83
N SER A 513 18.62 -6.41 -10.85
CA SER A 513 17.75 -5.24 -11.06
C SER A 513 16.29 -5.61 -11.24
N ASN A 514 16.04 -6.73 -11.92
CA ASN A 514 14.72 -7.17 -12.36
C ASN A 514 14.40 -8.60 -11.91
N VAL A 515 15.21 -9.18 -11.05
CA VAL A 515 14.95 -10.46 -10.36
C VAL A 515 15.04 -10.24 -8.85
N PRO A 516 14.25 -10.94 -8.05
CA PRO A 516 14.28 -10.72 -6.62
C PRO A 516 15.58 -11.27 -6.01
N LEU A 517 16.21 -10.44 -5.18
CA LEU A 517 17.40 -10.77 -4.40
C LEU A 517 17.00 -11.70 -3.25
N PRO A 518 17.56 -12.91 -3.15
CA PRO A 518 17.35 -13.77 -2.00
C PRO A 518 18.08 -13.20 -0.78
N LEU A 519 17.41 -13.18 0.37
CA LEU A 519 17.96 -12.71 1.64
C LEU A 519 17.82 -13.81 2.69
N ASP A 520 18.84 -14.63 2.81
CA ASP A 520 19.00 -15.71 3.78
C ASP A 520 20.26 -15.55 4.64
N ALA A 521 21.08 -14.56 4.31
CA ALA A 521 22.25 -14.08 5.04
C ALA A 521 22.44 -12.57 4.78
N ASP A 522 23.35 -11.92 5.52
CA ASP A 522 23.70 -10.53 5.27
C ASP A 522 24.31 -10.34 3.88
N VAL A 523 23.82 -9.34 3.16
CA VAL A 523 24.31 -8.94 1.85
C VAL A 523 25.13 -7.66 2.01
N THR A 524 26.39 -7.66 1.58
CA THR A 524 27.31 -6.51 1.73
C THR A 524 27.85 -5.97 0.41
N ALA A 525 27.69 -6.71 -0.68
CA ALA A 525 28.33 -6.43 -1.96
C ALA A 525 27.34 -5.94 -3.06
N LEU A 526 26.22 -5.36 -2.67
CA LEU A 526 25.26 -4.80 -3.64
C LEU A 526 25.83 -3.54 -4.29
N VAL A 527 25.84 -3.46 -5.61
CA VAL A 527 26.24 -2.27 -6.37
C VAL A 527 25.02 -1.74 -7.11
N LEU A 528 24.69 -0.47 -6.86
CA LEU A 528 23.60 0.25 -7.53
C LEU A 528 24.22 1.22 -8.55
N THR A 529 24.02 0.96 -9.83
CA THR A 529 24.52 1.84 -10.89
C THR A 529 23.43 2.77 -11.38
N PHE A 530 23.70 4.08 -11.33
CA PHE A 530 22.82 5.12 -11.85
C PHE A 530 23.33 5.64 -13.18
N THR A 531 22.41 6.07 -14.05
CA THR A 531 22.72 6.67 -15.35
C THR A 531 21.92 7.96 -15.54
N ASP A 532 22.45 8.88 -16.33
CA ASP A 532 21.79 10.09 -16.81
C ASP A 532 21.12 9.89 -18.19
N ARG A 533 21.12 8.66 -18.71
CA ARG A 533 20.52 8.29 -19.99
C ARG A 533 19.37 7.32 -19.77
N PRO A 534 18.16 7.81 -19.42
CA PRO A 534 16.99 6.95 -19.27
C PRO A 534 16.54 6.39 -20.61
N SER A 535 16.19 5.12 -20.65
CA SER A 535 15.53 4.53 -21.81
C SER A 535 14.09 5.04 -21.92
N THR A 536 13.63 5.29 -23.14
CA THR A 536 12.28 5.81 -23.42
C THR A 536 11.62 4.97 -24.51
N LEU A 537 10.39 4.58 -24.25
CA LEU A 537 9.51 3.95 -25.22
C LEU A 537 8.35 4.90 -25.52
N SER A 538 8.11 5.20 -26.78
CA SER A 538 7.01 6.05 -27.25
C SER A 538 6.32 5.47 -28.47
N GLY A 539 5.23 6.06 -28.90
CA GLY A 539 4.58 5.64 -30.13
C GLY A 539 3.16 6.14 -30.29
N GLN A 540 2.49 5.57 -31.27
CA GLN A 540 1.12 5.91 -31.63
C GLN A 540 0.23 4.67 -31.65
N VAL A 541 -1.01 4.82 -31.19
CA VAL A 541 -2.04 3.78 -31.26
C VAL A 541 -3.09 4.18 -32.27
N GLN A 542 -3.41 3.25 -33.16
CA GLN A 542 -4.41 3.39 -34.21
C GLN A 542 -5.60 2.46 -33.95
N ASN A 543 -6.78 2.92 -34.29
CA ASN A 543 -7.99 2.10 -34.37
C ASN A 543 -8.00 1.20 -35.63
N ALA A 544 -9.05 0.41 -35.81
CA ALA A 544 -9.18 -0.50 -36.95
C ALA A 544 -9.17 0.21 -38.30
N THR A 545 -9.61 1.48 -38.38
CA THR A 545 -9.67 2.29 -39.60
C THR A 545 -8.38 3.08 -39.87
N GLY A 546 -7.36 2.97 -38.99
CA GLY A 546 -6.08 3.69 -39.11
C GLY A 546 -6.07 5.08 -38.50
N GLY A 547 -7.18 5.52 -37.91
CA GLY A 547 -7.23 6.76 -37.13
C GLY A 547 -6.64 6.58 -35.73
N SER A 548 -6.35 7.71 -35.08
CA SER A 548 -5.88 7.73 -33.68
C SER A 548 -6.91 7.10 -32.72
N ASP A 549 -6.47 6.33 -31.73
CA ASP A 549 -7.33 5.72 -30.72
C ASP A 549 -6.98 6.20 -29.29
N PRO A 550 -7.58 7.29 -28.81
CA PRO A 550 -7.37 7.79 -27.46
C PRO A 550 -8.03 6.95 -26.35
N SER A 551 -8.89 5.98 -26.72
CA SER A 551 -9.57 5.10 -25.77
C SER A 551 -8.71 3.91 -25.35
N ALA A 552 -7.60 3.66 -26.04
CA ALA A 552 -6.72 2.53 -25.79
C ALA A 552 -5.84 2.71 -24.56
N THR A 553 -5.40 1.58 -24.01
CA THR A 553 -4.32 1.47 -23.04
C THR A 553 -3.24 0.57 -23.65
N VAL A 554 -1.99 1.06 -23.64
CA VAL A 554 -0.83 0.28 -24.05
C VAL A 554 -0.30 -0.48 -22.84
N LEU A 555 -0.20 -1.79 -22.97
CA LEU A 555 0.41 -2.67 -21.99
C LEU A 555 1.81 -3.05 -22.46
N VAL A 556 2.78 -2.91 -21.55
CA VAL A 556 4.18 -3.29 -21.74
C VAL A 556 4.54 -4.31 -20.68
N PHE A 557 5.01 -5.47 -21.07
CA PHE A 557 5.39 -6.53 -20.13
C PHE A 557 6.52 -7.39 -20.72
N PRO A 558 7.35 -8.05 -19.87
CA PRO A 558 8.48 -8.83 -20.35
C PRO A 558 8.03 -10.04 -21.19
N THR A 559 8.85 -10.42 -22.16
CA THR A 559 8.64 -11.64 -22.96
C THR A 559 8.73 -12.92 -22.11
N ASP A 560 9.57 -12.90 -21.06
CA ASP A 560 9.71 -14.01 -20.13
C ASP A 560 8.52 -14.08 -19.16
N PRO A 561 7.71 -15.17 -19.18
CA PRO A 561 6.60 -15.36 -18.25
C PRO A 561 7.01 -15.40 -16.77
N GLY A 562 8.27 -15.74 -16.45
CA GLY A 562 8.79 -15.69 -15.09
C GLY A 562 8.74 -14.29 -14.46
N GLY A 563 8.72 -13.24 -15.27
CA GLY A 563 8.55 -11.86 -14.84
C GLY A 563 7.11 -11.40 -14.64
N TRP A 564 6.10 -12.27 -14.80
CA TRP A 564 4.68 -11.91 -14.68
C TRP A 564 4.11 -12.15 -13.28
N THR A 565 4.87 -12.79 -12.41
CA THR A 565 4.49 -13.02 -11.00
C THR A 565 5.64 -12.65 -10.07
N ASP A 566 5.33 -12.48 -8.80
CA ASP A 566 6.32 -12.18 -7.76
C ASP A 566 7.22 -10.97 -8.09
N TYR A 567 6.66 -9.94 -8.71
CA TYR A 567 7.37 -8.72 -9.11
C TYR A 567 7.29 -7.57 -8.08
N GLY A 568 6.76 -7.86 -6.89
CA GLY A 568 6.55 -6.87 -5.82
C GLY A 568 5.38 -5.93 -6.08
N ASP A 569 5.29 -4.87 -5.27
CA ASP A 569 4.21 -3.87 -5.39
C ASP A 569 4.47 -2.87 -6.53
N PHE A 570 5.74 -2.63 -6.87
CA PHE A 570 6.14 -1.60 -7.84
C PHE A 570 6.94 -2.19 -9.00
N PRO A 571 6.31 -2.88 -9.96
CA PRO A 571 7.01 -3.52 -11.07
C PRO A 571 7.70 -2.49 -11.97
N ARG A 572 8.98 -2.69 -12.30
CA ARG A 572 9.71 -1.83 -13.23
C ARG A 572 9.43 -2.16 -14.70
N ARG A 573 9.15 -3.44 -14.99
CA ARG A 573 9.01 -3.98 -16.35
C ARG A 573 7.57 -4.22 -16.80
N LEU A 574 6.59 -4.06 -15.91
CA LEU A 574 5.16 -4.13 -16.25
C LEU A 574 4.57 -2.73 -16.17
N ARG A 575 4.06 -2.23 -17.29
CA ARG A 575 3.47 -0.90 -17.40
C ARG A 575 2.14 -0.95 -18.13
N ALA A 576 1.19 -0.18 -17.62
CA ALA A 576 0.00 0.20 -18.36
C ALA A 576 0.09 1.70 -18.61
N ILE A 577 -0.02 2.12 -19.85
CA ILE A 577 0.18 3.50 -20.29
C ILE A 577 -1.10 3.96 -20.97
N ARG A 578 -1.73 4.99 -20.43
CA ARG A 578 -2.87 5.63 -21.09
C ARG A 578 -2.39 6.37 -22.33
N VAL A 579 -3.07 6.14 -23.43
CA VAL A 579 -2.85 6.87 -24.68
C VAL A 579 -3.43 8.28 -24.51
N ASP A 580 -2.74 9.31 -25.03
CA ASP A 580 -3.25 10.67 -24.98
C ASP A 580 -4.38 10.92 -26.01
N ARG A 581 -4.93 12.15 -26.02
CA ARG A 581 -6.02 12.53 -26.96
C ARG A 581 -5.63 12.44 -28.45
N ASN A 582 -4.34 12.46 -28.75
CA ASN A 582 -3.80 12.36 -30.12
C ASN A 582 -3.44 10.92 -30.49
N GLY A 583 -3.72 9.95 -29.63
CA GLY A 583 -3.33 8.55 -29.84
C GLY A 583 -1.87 8.26 -29.51
N GLN A 584 -1.16 9.16 -28.83
CA GLN A 584 0.24 8.96 -28.51
C GLN A 584 0.42 8.38 -27.10
N PHE A 585 1.47 7.60 -26.94
CA PHE A 585 1.90 7.08 -25.63
C PHE A 585 3.38 7.28 -25.45
N GLN A 586 3.80 7.45 -24.20
CA GLN A 586 5.21 7.54 -23.81
C GLN A 586 5.42 6.99 -22.41
N THR A 587 6.51 6.27 -22.21
CA THR A 587 7.01 5.88 -20.88
C THR A 587 8.52 6.01 -20.84
N ALA A 588 9.01 6.61 -19.79
CA ALA A 588 10.44 6.74 -19.50
C ALA A 588 10.88 5.75 -18.41
N ASN A 589 12.16 5.55 -18.28
CA ASN A 589 12.79 4.71 -17.25
C ASN A 589 12.34 3.23 -17.32
N LEU A 590 12.01 2.75 -18.51
CA LEU A 590 11.79 1.34 -18.74
C LEU A 590 13.16 0.65 -18.81
N PRO A 591 13.47 -0.37 -17.98
CA PRO A 591 14.76 -1.06 -18.05
C PRO A 591 15.03 -1.66 -19.42
N GLY A 592 16.29 -1.73 -19.84
CA GLY A 592 16.65 -2.47 -21.05
C GLY A 592 16.20 -3.93 -20.98
N GLY A 593 15.85 -4.52 -22.13
CA GLY A 593 15.41 -5.90 -22.24
C GLY A 593 14.35 -6.14 -23.32
N ASP A 594 13.85 -7.37 -23.35
CA ASP A 594 12.83 -7.81 -24.31
C ASP A 594 11.43 -7.67 -23.71
N TYR A 595 10.55 -7.07 -24.50
CA TYR A 595 9.17 -6.74 -24.10
C TYR A 595 8.15 -7.16 -25.15
N LEU A 596 6.95 -7.38 -24.67
CA LEU A 596 5.73 -7.51 -25.46
C LEU A 596 4.90 -6.23 -25.28
N LEU A 597 4.47 -5.66 -26.39
CA LEU A 597 3.63 -4.47 -26.46
C LEU A 597 2.29 -4.81 -27.09
N ILE A 598 1.22 -4.36 -26.47
CA ILE A 598 -0.12 -4.49 -27.02
C ILE A 598 -0.97 -3.28 -26.63
N ALA A 599 -1.74 -2.75 -27.58
CA ALA A 599 -2.78 -1.78 -27.30
C ALA A 599 -4.14 -2.48 -27.22
N ILE A 600 -4.88 -2.27 -26.16
CA ILE A 600 -6.21 -2.83 -25.94
C ILE A 600 -7.18 -1.73 -25.50
N PRO A 601 -8.52 -1.90 -25.68
CA PRO A 601 -9.49 -1.00 -25.07
C PRO A 601 -9.30 -0.93 -23.55
N ASP A 602 -9.33 0.27 -22.96
CA ASP A 602 -9.10 0.45 -21.51
C ASP A 602 -10.06 -0.38 -20.65
N GLU A 603 -11.30 -0.54 -21.10
CA GLU A 603 -12.32 -1.36 -20.44
C GLU A 603 -11.88 -2.81 -20.24
N SER A 604 -11.08 -3.34 -21.16
CA SER A 604 -10.54 -4.71 -21.10
C SER A 604 -9.27 -4.84 -20.26
N SER A 605 -8.73 -3.73 -19.72
CA SER A 605 -7.47 -3.72 -18.99
C SER A 605 -7.59 -3.94 -17.48
N ALA A 606 -8.77 -4.25 -16.93
CA ALA A 606 -9.01 -4.30 -15.49
C ALA A 606 -8.07 -5.28 -14.75
N ASN A 607 -7.94 -6.50 -15.26
CA ASN A 607 -7.16 -7.57 -14.64
C ASN A 607 -5.94 -7.98 -15.51
N TRP A 608 -5.39 -7.02 -16.27
CA TRP A 608 -4.34 -7.32 -17.23
C TRP A 608 -3.09 -7.99 -16.62
N GLN A 609 -2.81 -7.74 -15.34
CA GLN A 609 -1.68 -8.32 -14.62
C GLN A 609 -1.89 -9.79 -14.20
N ASP A 610 -3.07 -10.38 -14.43
CA ASP A 610 -3.27 -11.82 -14.24
C ASP A 610 -2.43 -12.59 -15.28
N PRO A 611 -1.55 -13.51 -14.88
CA PRO A 611 -0.72 -14.29 -15.81
C PRO A 611 -1.51 -15.06 -16.86
N ARG A 612 -2.78 -15.40 -16.58
CA ARG A 612 -3.68 -16.04 -17.56
C ARG A 612 -4.07 -15.06 -18.66
N VAL A 613 -4.38 -13.83 -18.29
CA VAL A 613 -4.67 -12.74 -19.23
C VAL A 613 -3.42 -12.40 -20.03
N LEU A 614 -2.26 -12.24 -19.36
CA LEU A 614 -0.99 -11.97 -20.03
C LEU A 614 -0.61 -13.05 -21.05
N ARG A 615 -0.86 -14.34 -20.80
CA ARG A 615 -0.66 -15.41 -21.78
C ARG A 615 -1.52 -15.24 -23.04
N THR A 616 -2.75 -14.80 -22.87
CA THR A 616 -3.64 -14.53 -24.01
C THR A 616 -3.16 -13.32 -24.80
N LEU A 617 -2.81 -12.24 -24.11
CA LEU A 617 -2.31 -11.01 -24.70
C LEU A 617 -0.95 -11.22 -25.41
N ALA A 618 -0.07 -12.05 -24.88
CA ALA A 618 1.25 -12.32 -25.45
C ALA A 618 1.18 -12.90 -26.88
N ARG A 619 0.11 -13.62 -27.21
CA ARG A 619 -0.09 -14.18 -28.56
C ARG A 619 -0.45 -13.11 -29.60
N LEU A 620 -0.95 -11.97 -29.16
CA LEU A 620 -1.40 -10.86 -30.00
C LEU A 620 -0.40 -9.68 -29.96
N ALA A 621 0.53 -9.71 -29.02
CA ALA A 621 1.44 -8.62 -28.75
C ALA A 621 2.60 -8.55 -29.75
N THR A 622 3.11 -7.36 -29.98
CA THR A 622 4.31 -7.09 -30.78
C THR A 622 5.54 -7.18 -29.87
N ALA A 623 6.52 -7.96 -30.27
CA ALA A 623 7.80 -8.03 -29.57
C ALA A 623 8.70 -6.85 -29.92
N ILE A 624 9.38 -6.31 -28.90
CA ILE A 624 10.34 -5.22 -29.05
C ILE A 624 11.50 -5.43 -28.07
N THR A 625 12.73 -5.14 -28.53
CA THR A 625 13.90 -5.07 -27.68
C THR A 625 14.25 -3.61 -27.44
N LEU A 626 14.47 -3.24 -26.19
CA LEU A 626 14.89 -1.89 -25.77
C LEU A 626 16.27 -1.97 -25.15
N GLY A 627 17.23 -1.23 -25.72
CA GLY A 627 18.58 -1.12 -25.15
C GLY A 627 18.63 -0.13 -23.97
N ASP A 628 19.70 -0.20 -23.17
CA ASP A 628 19.95 0.77 -22.10
C ASP A 628 20.19 2.19 -22.69
N GLY A 629 19.46 3.18 -22.18
CA GLY A 629 19.54 4.56 -22.66
C GLY A 629 18.97 4.77 -24.07
N GLU A 630 18.31 3.78 -24.65
CA GLU A 630 17.72 3.84 -25.98
C GLU A 630 16.35 4.55 -25.95
N THR A 631 16.09 5.35 -26.98
CA THR A 631 14.75 5.84 -27.30
C THR A 631 14.19 5.07 -28.47
N ARG A 632 13.05 4.37 -28.25
CA ARG A 632 12.41 3.55 -29.26
C ARG A 632 10.97 3.99 -29.51
N SER A 633 10.53 3.90 -30.76
CA SER A 633 9.13 4.22 -31.14
C SER A 633 8.44 3.01 -31.75
N ALA A 634 7.14 2.86 -31.48
CA ALA A 634 6.31 1.79 -32.03
C ALA A 634 4.93 2.32 -32.45
N THR A 635 4.41 1.82 -33.57
CA THR A 635 3.02 2.03 -33.95
C THR A 635 2.23 0.77 -33.68
N LEU A 636 1.16 0.88 -32.89
CA LEU A 636 0.31 -0.23 -32.48
C LEU A 636 -1.10 -0.04 -33.04
N LYS A 637 -1.80 -1.16 -33.26
CA LYS A 637 -3.25 -1.16 -33.51
C LYS A 637 -3.97 -1.70 -32.29
N THR A 638 -5.09 -1.09 -31.95
CA THR A 638 -5.94 -1.59 -30.85
C THR A 638 -6.45 -2.99 -31.19
N SER A 639 -6.13 -3.94 -30.35
CA SER A 639 -6.50 -5.35 -30.48
C SER A 639 -7.70 -5.66 -29.59
N ALA A 640 -8.70 -6.36 -30.15
CA ALA A 640 -9.78 -6.91 -29.34
C ALA A 640 -9.25 -8.04 -28.45
N VAL A 641 -9.57 -7.99 -27.17
CA VAL A 641 -9.21 -9.04 -26.21
C VAL A 641 -10.26 -10.14 -26.29
N PRO A 642 -9.90 -11.38 -26.61
CA PRO A 642 -10.84 -12.51 -26.55
C PRO A 642 -11.39 -12.66 -25.13
N ARG A 643 -12.71 -12.81 -25.01
CA ARG A 643 -13.41 -13.04 -23.73
C ARG A 643 -13.21 -14.46 -23.23
#